data_9527ed46079f0acf4bc5da2f3fd031ff
#
_entry.id   9527ed46079f0acf4bc5da2f3fd031ff
#
_cell.length_a   1.000
_cell.length_b   1.000
_cell.length_c   1.000
_cell.angle_alpha   90.00
_cell.angle_beta   90.00
_cell.angle_gamma   90.00
#
_symmetry.space_group_name_H-M   'P 1'
#
loop_
_entity.id
_entity.type
_entity.pdbx_description
1 polymer ?
#
loop_
_entity_poly.entity_id
_entity_poly.type
_entity_poly.pdbx_seq_one_letter_code
_entity_poly.pdbx_strand_id
1 'polypeptide(L)'
;MKKIFLFTGLFVAAIGMAQEATCPVTGKTASGSKEANVYENSATMVAKSYGTPAQNGSSQVNKNKQWWPNQLSLDVLRQNSDLSSPMGKEFDYAKEFKTLDYAALKKDLEALMTQSNDLWPADFGNYGPLFIRMAWHSAGTYRSGDGRGGSRAGQQRFAPLNSWPDNVNLDKARRLLWPIKQKYGSKISWADLMILTGNVALESMGFPTYGFAGGRVDVWEPESNVYWGPENKWLDHARSVEGELEKPLAASQMGLIYVNPEGPAGNPDPLLAAKDIRETFGRMGMNDEETTALNAGGHTFGKTHGKGPASHVGADPEAAGIEEQGLGWKSSYKSGKGTDAISSGLEVTWTGKPTEWNYGFFKILFDNEWELTKSPAGAHQWVAKNGKAFIPDAFDPTKKHLPTMLTTDLSFRFDPEYAKISKRFYDNPKEFEKAFAKAWFKLTHRDMGPNTTYLGPEAPTEDLIWQDPIPALNHEVVNDKDIKSLKDEIAKSGLLINELVSTAWSSGSTYRGSDRRGGANGARILLEPQKHWAANNPKRLYKVLPVLENIQKKFNSKSASRKISMADLIVLSGVYGVETAAKNAGFSVTVPFTPGRMDATQEQTDVKGMAVLEPTADGFRNYLKTKYTVATEALLVDKAQLLTLTAPEMTVLIGGMRALNANYDGSQHGVFTTEKDKLTNDFFVNLLDINTVWTAINDEKEVFEGKDRTTGKAKWTATRADLIFGSNSELRAVAEVYASDDAKGKFVYDFVAAWNKVMMLDFFTAKK
;
A
#
# COMPACT_ATOMS: atom_id res chain seq x y z
N MET A 1 -7.35 67.77 7.23
CA MET A 1 -7.93 68.07 5.90
C MET A 1 -7.65 66.86 5.01
N LYS A 2 -8.72 66.33 4.48
CA LYS A 2 -8.84 65.12 3.67
C LYS A 2 -8.10 65.24 2.34
N LYS A 3 -7.52 64.16 1.84
CA LYS A 3 -7.57 63.81 0.40
C LYS A 3 -7.57 62.32 0.24
N ILE A 4 -8.73 61.84 -0.19
CA ILE A 4 -9.04 60.51 -0.66
C ILE A 4 -8.50 60.41 -2.09
N PHE A 5 -7.70 59.37 -2.41
CA PHE A 5 -7.45 58.96 -3.78
C PHE A 5 -8.18 57.65 -4.07
N LEU A 6 -9.15 57.75 -4.94
CA LEU A 6 -9.91 56.67 -5.54
C LEU A 6 -9.08 56.05 -6.69
N PHE A 7 -8.71 54.77 -6.62
CA PHE A 7 -8.19 54.04 -7.74
C PHE A 7 -9.26 53.04 -8.22
N THR A 8 -9.85 53.38 -9.34
CA THR A 8 -10.72 52.49 -10.14
C THR A 8 -9.84 51.46 -10.86
N GLY A 9 -9.83 50.24 -10.38
CA GLY A 9 -9.26 49.09 -11.07
C GLY A 9 -10.31 48.47 -12.01
N LEU A 10 -10.04 48.47 -13.30
CA LEU A 10 -10.80 47.74 -14.31
C LEU A 10 -10.65 46.24 -14.09
N PHE A 11 -11.72 45.56 -13.72
CA PHE A 11 -11.84 44.13 -13.80
C PHE A 11 -12.18 43.77 -15.26
N VAL A 12 -11.26 43.23 -16.00
CA VAL A 12 -11.56 42.51 -17.25
C VAL A 12 -11.99 41.10 -16.88
N ALA A 13 -13.27 40.86 -16.85
CA ALA A 13 -13.83 39.54 -16.76
C ALA A 13 -13.61 38.81 -18.10
N ALA A 14 -12.68 37.88 -18.12
CA ALA A 14 -12.58 36.91 -19.19
C ALA A 14 -13.72 35.92 -19.03
N ILE A 15 -14.80 36.13 -19.79
CA ILE A 15 -15.87 35.14 -19.94
C ILE A 15 -15.29 34.01 -20.78
N GLY A 16 -14.91 32.92 -20.13
CA GLY A 16 -14.64 31.64 -20.78
C GLY A 16 -15.94 31.11 -21.35
N MET A 17 -16.13 31.18 -22.64
CA MET A 17 -17.21 30.47 -23.31
C MET A 17 -17.01 28.96 -23.11
N ALA A 18 -17.84 28.33 -22.32
CA ALA A 18 -18.01 26.89 -22.34
C ALA A 18 -18.54 26.51 -23.71
N GLN A 19 -17.72 25.89 -24.55
CA GLN A 19 -18.19 25.25 -25.77
C GLN A 19 -18.98 24.01 -25.35
N GLU A 20 -20.29 24.05 -25.56
CA GLU A 20 -21.16 22.89 -25.49
C GLU A 20 -20.66 21.83 -26.49
N ALA A 21 -20.18 20.70 -25.95
CA ALA A 21 -19.79 19.55 -26.75
C ALA A 21 -21.07 18.92 -27.33
N THR A 22 -21.33 19.15 -28.61
CA THR A 22 -22.42 18.48 -29.33
C THR A 22 -22.04 17.05 -29.64
N CYS A 23 -22.93 16.12 -29.27
CA CYS A 23 -22.82 14.69 -29.55
C CYS A 23 -22.69 14.43 -31.08
N PRO A 24 -21.70 13.62 -31.53
CA PRO A 24 -21.47 13.36 -32.96
C PRO A 24 -22.59 12.59 -33.67
N VAL A 25 -23.63 12.15 -32.97
CA VAL A 25 -24.71 11.32 -33.55
C VAL A 25 -25.88 12.13 -34.09
N THR A 26 -25.97 13.43 -33.83
CA THR A 26 -27.13 14.25 -34.24
C THR A 26 -26.88 15.21 -35.41
N GLY A 27 -26.04 14.86 -36.36
CA GLY A 27 -25.97 15.39 -37.74
C GLY A 27 -26.47 16.82 -38.00
N LYS A 28 -26.08 17.85 -37.25
CA LYS A 28 -26.26 19.25 -37.65
C LYS A 28 -24.93 19.81 -38.11
N THR A 29 -24.70 19.84 -39.38
CA THR A 29 -23.59 20.45 -40.07
C THR A 29 -23.69 21.96 -39.99
N ALA A 30 -22.64 22.60 -39.43
CA ALA A 30 -22.39 24.01 -39.66
C ALA A 30 -21.93 24.16 -41.13
N SER A 31 -22.60 25.04 -41.88
CA SER A 31 -22.32 25.32 -43.27
C SER A 31 -20.91 25.91 -43.48
N GLY A 32 -20.15 25.27 -44.34
CA GLY A 32 -18.98 25.87 -44.99
C GLY A 32 -17.61 25.35 -44.58
N SER A 33 -17.30 24.11 -44.86
CA SER A 33 -15.95 23.67 -45.16
C SER A 33 -15.96 22.41 -46.03
N LYS A 34 -15.01 22.37 -46.95
CA LYS A 34 -14.83 21.30 -47.95
C LYS A 34 -14.78 19.93 -47.25
N GLU A 35 -15.49 18.96 -47.83
CA GLU A 35 -15.39 17.55 -47.43
C GLU A 35 -13.91 17.08 -47.43
N ALA A 36 -13.35 16.96 -46.28
CA ALA A 36 -12.10 16.24 -46.11
C ALA A 36 -12.44 14.76 -45.92
N ASN A 37 -11.82 13.93 -46.75
CA ASN A 37 -12.03 12.49 -46.81
C ASN A 37 -11.67 11.86 -45.44
N VAL A 38 -12.66 11.40 -44.71
CA VAL A 38 -12.51 10.87 -43.34
C VAL A 38 -11.51 9.69 -43.29
N TYR A 39 -11.35 8.97 -44.39
CA TYR A 39 -10.42 7.85 -44.50
C TYR A 39 -8.95 8.27 -44.64
N GLU A 40 -8.64 9.40 -45.27
CA GLU A 40 -7.27 9.91 -45.35
C GLU A 40 -6.78 10.44 -43.98
N ASN A 41 -7.69 11.04 -43.20
CA ASN A 41 -7.35 11.52 -41.86
C ASN A 41 -7.03 10.38 -40.87
N SER A 42 -7.73 9.24 -40.98
CA SER A 42 -7.47 8.06 -40.12
C SER A 42 -6.10 7.43 -40.41
N ALA A 43 -5.75 7.27 -41.69
CA ALA A 43 -4.45 6.73 -42.08
C ALA A 43 -3.29 7.66 -41.71
N THR A 44 -3.48 8.97 -41.81
CA THR A 44 -2.46 9.97 -41.42
C THR A 44 -2.27 10.05 -39.91
N MET A 45 -3.33 9.84 -39.11
CA MET A 45 -3.21 9.78 -37.66
C MET A 45 -2.52 8.50 -37.19
N VAL A 46 -2.82 7.35 -37.81
CA VAL A 46 -2.12 6.09 -37.51
C VAL A 46 -0.65 6.16 -37.92
N ALA A 47 -0.33 6.74 -39.08
CA ALA A 47 1.04 6.93 -39.53
C ALA A 47 1.84 7.88 -38.61
N LYS A 48 1.20 8.93 -38.10
CA LYS A 48 1.83 9.85 -37.12
C LYS A 48 2.07 9.20 -35.76
N SER A 49 1.28 8.20 -35.37
CA SER A 49 1.49 7.48 -34.09
C SER A 49 2.64 6.46 -34.14
N TYR A 50 3.06 6.03 -35.34
CA TYR A 50 4.13 5.04 -35.50
C TYR A 50 5.38 5.54 -36.24
N GLY A 51 5.43 6.76 -36.71
CA GLY A 51 6.38 7.13 -37.76
C GLY A 51 7.45 8.18 -37.46
N THR A 52 7.43 8.91 -36.34
CA THR A 52 8.48 9.86 -35.99
C THR A 52 8.65 9.97 -34.48
N PRO A 53 9.91 9.98 -33.97
CA PRO A 53 10.15 10.38 -32.60
C PRO A 53 9.60 11.79 -32.41
N ALA A 54 8.67 11.99 -31.52
CA ALA A 54 8.14 13.30 -31.22
C ALA A 54 9.28 14.17 -30.67
N GLN A 55 9.77 15.11 -31.48
CA GLN A 55 10.47 16.23 -30.91
C GLN A 55 9.46 17.03 -30.07
N ASN A 56 9.59 16.95 -28.76
CA ASN A 56 8.97 17.83 -27.75
C ASN A 56 7.50 18.18 -27.96
N GLY A 57 6.68 17.25 -28.32
CA GLY A 57 5.24 17.41 -28.38
C GLY A 57 4.58 16.10 -27.98
N SER A 58 3.93 16.07 -26.82
CA SER A 58 3.01 15.00 -26.49
C SER A 58 2.09 14.80 -27.70
N SER A 59 2.19 13.66 -28.38
CA SER A 59 1.10 13.20 -29.22
C SER A 59 -0.06 12.94 -28.27
N GLN A 60 -0.91 13.95 -28.08
CA GLN A 60 -2.12 13.81 -27.29
C GLN A 60 -3.05 12.87 -28.06
N VAL A 61 -2.87 11.58 -27.88
CA VAL A 61 -3.90 10.61 -28.22
C VAL A 61 -5.01 10.84 -27.21
N ASN A 62 -6.17 11.29 -27.69
CA ASN A 62 -7.34 11.49 -26.85
C ASN A 62 -7.77 10.14 -26.28
N LYS A 63 -7.49 9.89 -25.01
CA LYS A 63 -7.94 8.71 -24.25
C LYS A 63 -9.29 8.98 -23.62
N ASN A 64 -10.07 7.95 -23.36
CA ASN A 64 -11.38 8.06 -22.68
C ASN A 64 -11.30 8.92 -21.41
N LYS A 65 -10.23 8.77 -20.61
CA LYS A 65 -9.99 9.57 -19.39
C LYS A 65 -9.94 11.08 -19.65
N GLN A 66 -9.54 11.53 -20.84
CA GLN A 66 -9.50 12.96 -21.19
C GLN A 66 -10.89 13.51 -21.49
N TRP A 67 -11.79 12.66 -22.06
CA TRP A 67 -13.18 13.03 -22.33
C TRP A 67 -14.02 12.96 -21.05
N TRP A 68 -13.80 11.95 -20.23
CA TRP A 68 -14.57 11.69 -19.00
C TRP A 68 -13.62 11.48 -17.79
N PRO A 69 -12.98 12.55 -17.28
CA PRO A 69 -11.97 12.44 -16.24
C PRO A 69 -12.52 11.92 -14.91
N ASN A 70 -13.82 12.09 -14.66
CA ASN A 70 -14.50 11.70 -13.42
C ASN A 70 -15.20 10.33 -13.51
N GLN A 71 -15.03 9.60 -14.62
CA GLN A 71 -15.56 8.24 -14.74
C GLN A 71 -14.79 7.29 -13.81
N LEU A 72 -15.52 6.38 -13.14
CA LEU A 72 -14.92 5.34 -12.32
C LEU A 72 -13.91 4.51 -13.13
N SER A 73 -12.67 4.43 -12.67
CA SER A 73 -11.64 3.55 -13.25
C SER A 73 -11.63 2.21 -12.52
N LEU A 74 -11.55 1.13 -13.30
CA LEU A 74 -11.40 -0.24 -12.82
C LEU A 74 -10.01 -0.81 -13.09
N ASP A 75 -9.07 0.02 -13.57
CA ASP A 75 -7.72 -0.42 -13.97
C ASP A 75 -7.00 -1.13 -12.81
N VAL A 76 -7.19 -0.63 -11.57
CA VAL A 76 -6.59 -1.22 -10.37
C VAL A 76 -7.01 -2.69 -10.14
N LEU A 77 -8.17 -3.11 -10.61
CA LEU A 77 -8.65 -4.49 -10.49
C LEU A 77 -8.05 -5.45 -11.53
N ARG A 78 -7.22 -4.93 -12.44
CA ARG A 78 -6.50 -5.70 -13.47
C ARG A 78 -5.00 -5.75 -13.23
N GLN A 79 -4.50 -5.02 -12.24
CA GLN A 79 -3.09 -5.02 -11.90
C GLN A 79 -2.61 -6.42 -11.51
N ASN A 80 -1.35 -6.71 -11.86
CA ASN A 80 -0.69 -7.97 -11.56
C ASN A 80 -1.43 -9.21 -12.12
N SER A 81 -2.02 -9.06 -13.31
CA SER A 81 -2.62 -10.18 -14.03
C SER A 81 -1.57 -11.26 -14.33
N ASP A 82 -1.95 -12.54 -14.18
CA ASP A 82 -1.10 -13.68 -14.59
C ASP A 82 -0.69 -13.61 -16.07
N LEU A 83 -1.51 -12.93 -16.92
CA LEU A 83 -1.21 -12.76 -18.35
C LEU A 83 -0.07 -11.79 -18.60
N SER A 84 0.19 -10.85 -17.70
CA SER A 84 1.31 -9.90 -17.80
C SER A 84 2.56 -10.37 -17.06
N SER A 85 2.49 -11.48 -16.32
CA SER A 85 3.64 -12.04 -15.61
C SER A 85 4.56 -12.80 -16.56
N PRO A 86 5.84 -12.41 -16.72
CA PRO A 86 6.80 -13.13 -17.55
C PRO A 86 7.21 -14.49 -16.96
N MET A 87 6.84 -14.76 -15.70
CA MET A 87 7.21 -15.99 -15.01
C MET A 87 6.20 -17.13 -15.25
N GLY A 88 5.01 -16.81 -15.77
CA GLY A 88 3.94 -17.80 -16.00
C GLY A 88 3.19 -18.19 -14.72
N LYS A 89 2.06 -18.88 -14.91
CA LYS A 89 1.12 -19.25 -13.83
C LYS A 89 1.65 -20.26 -12.83
N GLU A 90 2.56 -21.17 -13.29
CA GLU A 90 3.08 -22.25 -12.47
C GLU A 90 4.28 -21.82 -11.60
N PHE A 91 4.73 -20.59 -11.75
CA PHE A 91 5.85 -20.07 -10.99
C PHE A 91 5.50 -19.91 -9.51
N ASP A 92 6.26 -20.58 -8.65
CA ASP A 92 6.14 -20.50 -7.18
C ASP A 92 7.46 -20.00 -6.61
N TYR A 93 7.50 -18.71 -6.26
CA TYR A 93 8.69 -18.08 -5.72
C TYR A 93 9.20 -18.75 -4.44
N ALA A 94 8.31 -19.24 -3.57
CA ALA A 94 8.74 -19.93 -2.35
C ALA A 94 9.46 -21.24 -2.64
N LYS A 95 9.11 -21.94 -3.73
CA LYS A 95 9.86 -23.13 -4.19
C LYS A 95 11.20 -22.74 -4.78
N GLU A 96 11.24 -21.71 -5.64
CA GLU A 96 12.48 -21.20 -6.23
C GLU A 96 13.46 -20.74 -5.16
N PHE A 97 13.01 -19.93 -4.20
CA PHE A 97 13.83 -19.45 -3.10
C PHE A 97 14.46 -20.57 -2.27
N LYS A 98 13.77 -21.71 -2.07
CA LYS A 98 14.32 -22.89 -1.37
C LYS A 98 15.51 -23.53 -2.10
N THR A 99 15.69 -23.26 -3.39
CA THR A 99 16.83 -23.73 -4.19
C THR A 99 18.02 -22.79 -4.17
N LEU A 100 17.89 -21.63 -3.52
CA LEU A 100 18.93 -20.61 -3.43
C LEU A 100 20.08 -21.07 -2.54
N ASP A 101 21.29 -20.98 -3.05
CA ASP A 101 22.48 -21.02 -2.20
C ASP A 101 22.62 -19.66 -1.49
N TYR A 102 21.95 -19.58 -0.35
CA TYR A 102 21.86 -18.33 0.43
C TYR A 102 23.22 -17.86 0.95
N ALA A 103 24.10 -18.80 1.36
CA ALA A 103 25.43 -18.47 1.86
C ALA A 103 26.34 -17.94 0.74
N ALA A 104 26.28 -18.52 -0.45
CA ALA A 104 27.02 -18.00 -1.61
C ALA A 104 26.51 -16.63 -2.03
N LEU A 105 25.19 -16.38 -2.01
CA LEU A 105 24.64 -15.07 -2.29
C LEU A 105 25.13 -14.01 -1.32
N LYS A 106 25.10 -14.27 -0.01
CA LYS A 106 25.62 -13.33 1.01
C LYS A 106 27.08 -13.01 0.78
N LYS A 107 27.90 -14.02 0.49
CA LYS A 107 29.32 -13.84 0.18
C LYS A 107 29.56 -12.95 -1.06
N ASP A 108 28.77 -13.12 -2.12
CA ASP A 108 28.89 -12.30 -3.30
C ASP A 108 28.46 -10.85 -3.00
N LEU A 109 27.41 -10.66 -2.21
CA LEU A 109 26.97 -9.33 -1.77
C LEU A 109 28.04 -8.64 -0.88
N GLU A 110 28.62 -9.38 0.06
CA GLU A 110 29.69 -8.86 0.91
C GLU A 110 30.91 -8.44 0.07
N ALA A 111 31.33 -9.25 -0.90
CA ALA A 111 32.41 -8.90 -1.82
C ALA A 111 32.13 -7.62 -2.61
N LEU A 112 30.87 -7.41 -3.02
CA LEU A 112 30.47 -6.20 -3.76
C LEU A 112 30.65 -4.93 -2.95
N MET A 113 30.52 -4.97 -1.61
CA MET A 113 30.58 -3.76 -0.78
C MET A 113 31.86 -2.94 -0.99
N THR A 114 32.99 -3.59 -1.25
CA THR A 114 34.30 -2.92 -1.42
C THR A 114 34.81 -2.91 -2.86
N GLN A 115 34.02 -3.37 -3.82
CA GLN A 115 34.37 -3.35 -5.26
C GLN A 115 33.92 -2.05 -5.92
N SER A 116 34.64 -0.95 -5.63
CA SER A 116 34.34 0.35 -6.23
C SER A 116 34.43 0.30 -7.75
N ASN A 117 33.45 0.91 -8.43
CA ASN A 117 33.29 0.92 -9.89
C ASN A 117 33.30 2.35 -10.43
N ASP A 118 33.91 2.55 -11.60
CA ASP A 118 33.99 3.87 -12.24
C ASP A 118 32.65 4.45 -12.67
N LEU A 119 31.61 3.61 -12.84
CA LEU A 119 30.24 4.09 -13.08
C LEU A 119 29.77 4.96 -11.92
N TRP A 120 29.99 4.50 -10.69
CA TRP A 120 29.59 5.17 -9.46
C TRP A 120 30.62 4.85 -8.36
N PRO A 121 31.68 5.65 -8.20
CA PRO A 121 32.70 5.40 -7.20
C PRO A 121 32.14 5.38 -5.77
N ALA A 122 32.59 4.39 -4.98
CA ALA A 122 32.09 4.19 -3.62
C ALA A 122 32.65 5.24 -2.66
N ASP A 123 31.78 5.88 -1.89
CA ASP A 123 32.19 6.77 -0.78
C ASP A 123 33.00 5.98 0.25
N PHE A 124 34.11 6.54 0.69
CA PHE A 124 35.03 5.88 1.63
C PHE A 124 35.49 4.48 1.19
N GLY A 125 35.37 4.17 -0.12
CA GLY A 125 35.69 2.87 -0.69
C GLY A 125 34.68 1.75 -0.36
N ASN A 126 33.47 2.08 0.13
CA ASN A 126 32.46 1.11 0.54
C ASN A 126 31.04 1.50 0.06
N TYR A 127 30.36 0.59 -0.64
CA TYR A 127 28.99 0.77 -1.09
C TYR A 127 27.93 0.51 -0.01
N GLY A 128 28.32 -0.03 1.15
CA GLY A 128 27.37 -0.35 2.21
C GLY A 128 26.37 0.75 2.51
N PRO A 129 26.78 2.01 2.74
CA PRO A 129 25.85 3.11 2.98
C PRO A 129 24.86 3.37 1.83
N LEU A 130 25.29 3.24 0.57
CA LEU A 130 24.41 3.36 -0.60
C LEU A 130 23.36 2.25 -0.62
N PHE A 131 23.74 1.02 -0.28
CA PHE A 131 22.83 -0.12 -0.26
C PHE A 131 21.88 -0.11 0.95
N ILE A 132 22.32 0.39 2.11
CA ILE A 132 21.45 0.66 3.26
C ILE A 132 20.37 1.66 2.84
N ARG A 133 20.75 2.78 2.19
CA ARG A 133 19.80 3.77 1.69
C ARG A 133 18.83 3.17 0.67
N MET A 134 19.30 2.33 -0.26
CA MET A 134 18.43 1.64 -1.23
C MET A 134 17.39 0.76 -0.52
N ALA A 135 17.78 -0.05 0.45
CA ALA A 135 16.87 -0.90 1.20
C ALA A 135 15.87 -0.09 2.04
N TRP A 136 16.35 0.95 2.73
CA TRP A 136 15.52 1.87 3.50
C TRP A 136 14.47 2.54 2.61
N HIS A 137 14.87 3.11 1.48
CA HIS A 137 13.97 3.78 0.54
C HIS A 137 13.05 2.83 -0.23
N SER A 138 13.39 1.55 -0.32
CA SER A 138 12.48 0.51 -0.81
C SER A 138 11.36 0.24 0.20
N ALA A 139 11.66 0.24 1.50
CA ALA A 139 10.73 -0.06 2.58
C ALA A 139 9.99 1.17 3.12
N GLY A 140 10.63 2.32 3.12
CA GLY A 140 10.17 3.56 3.78
C GLY A 140 8.97 4.24 3.15
N THR A 141 8.51 3.78 1.99
CA THR A 141 7.27 4.23 1.36
C THR A 141 6.01 3.61 1.97
N TYR A 142 6.15 2.62 2.86
CA TYR A 142 5.02 1.97 3.51
C TYR A 142 4.20 2.96 4.37
N ARG A 143 2.88 2.84 4.28
CA ARG A 143 1.95 3.59 5.09
C ARG A 143 0.90 2.67 5.71
N SER A 144 0.72 2.76 7.01
CA SER A 144 -0.14 1.86 7.78
C SER A 144 -1.63 2.06 7.49
N GLY A 145 -2.04 3.25 7.02
CA GLY A 145 -3.44 3.59 6.79
C GLY A 145 -4.14 2.69 5.76
N ASP A 146 -3.48 2.36 4.67
CA ASP A 146 -3.98 1.47 3.61
C ASP A 146 -3.03 0.31 3.28
N GLY A 147 -1.90 0.22 3.97
CA GLY A 147 -0.90 -0.84 3.79
C GLY A 147 -0.13 -0.78 2.48
N ARG A 148 -0.26 0.30 1.71
CA ARG A 148 0.42 0.47 0.41
C ARG A 148 1.83 1.03 0.58
N GLY A 149 2.60 1.02 -0.49
CA GLY A 149 4.03 1.27 -0.44
C GLY A 149 4.79 0.07 0.14
N GLY A 150 6.03 0.31 0.60
CA GLY A 150 6.87 -0.72 1.21
C GLY A 150 7.68 -1.56 0.22
N SER A 151 8.32 -2.58 0.77
CA SER A 151 9.33 -3.38 0.07
C SER A 151 8.77 -4.62 -0.65
N ARG A 152 7.54 -5.03 -0.35
CA ARG A 152 6.98 -6.35 -0.67
C ARG A 152 6.99 -6.71 -2.15
N ALA A 153 6.91 -5.74 -3.04
CA ALA A 153 6.73 -5.97 -4.48
C ALA A 153 7.87 -5.41 -5.34
N GLY A 154 8.91 -4.83 -4.72
CA GLY A 154 10.05 -4.26 -5.45
C GLY A 154 9.71 -3.02 -6.28
N GLN A 155 8.74 -2.23 -5.86
CA GLN A 155 8.20 -1.08 -6.59
C GLN A 155 9.20 0.06 -6.80
N GLN A 156 10.29 0.13 -6.05
CA GLN A 156 11.37 1.10 -6.30
C GLN A 156 11.96 1.01 -7.72
N ARG A 157 11.72 -0.08 -8.45
CA ARG A 157 12.14 -0.25 -9.85
C ARG A 157 11.30 0.53 -10.85
N PHE A 158 10.11 0.98 -10.47
CA PHE A 158 9.09 1.54 -11.35
C PHE A 158 8.73 2.98 -11.00
N ALA A 159 8.19 3.68 -12.00
CA ALA A 159 7.57 4.98 -11.77
C ALA A 159 6.40 4.89 -10.76
N PRO A 160 6.17 5.92 -9.93
CA PRO A 160 6.94 7.16 -9.82
C PRO A 160 8.17 7.01 -8.91
N LEU A 161 8.28 5.90 -8.15
CA LEU A 161 9.26 5.75 -7.06
C LEU A 161 10.70 5.77 -7.56
N ASN A 162 10.99 5.17 -8.74
CA ASN A 162 12.34 5.18 -9.31
C ASN A 162 12.83 6.58 -9.68
N SER A 163 11.92 7.55 -9.81
CA SER A 163 12.19 8.92 -10.26
C SER A 163 11.91 9.99 -9.19
N TRP A 164 11.54 9.59 -7.96
CA TRP A 164 11.42 10.55 -6.88
C TRP A 164 12.77 11.22 -6.57
N PRO A 165 12.79 12.55 -6.32
CA PRO A 165 14.02 13.26 -5.94
C PRO A 165 14.75 12.63 -4.75
N ASP A 166 14.01 12.09 -3.79
CA ASP A 166 14.59 11.43 -2.62
C ASP A 166 15.26 10.07 -2.96
N ASN A 167 14.96 9.52 -4.14
CA ASN A 167 15.58 8.29 -4.66
C ASN A 167 16.74 8.57 -5.63
N VAL A 168 17.22 9.83 -5.70
CA VAL A 168 18.32 10.21 -6.57
C VAL A 168 19.53 9.28 -6.41
N ASN A 169 20.05 8.82 -7.55
CA ASN A 169 21.19 7.91 -7.66
C ASN A 169 20.99 6.47 -7.14
N LEU A 170 19.79 6.06 -6.69
CA LEU A 170 19.49 4.66 -6.35
C LEU A 170 19.32 3.75 -7.58
N ASP A 171 19.11 4.31 -8.75
CA ASP A 171 19.21 3.61 -10.03
C ASP A 171 20.61 2.99 -10.23
N LYS A 172 21.68 3.69 -9.82
CA LYS A 172 23.05 3.16 -9.82
C LYS A 172 23.21 2.01 -8.84
N ALA A 173 22.61 2.11 -7.63
CA ALA A 173 22.65 1.01 -6.67
C ALA A 173 22.03 -0.28 -7.25
N ARG A 174 20.85 -0.17 -7.88
CA ARG A 174 20.21 -1.32 -8.55
C ARG A 174 21.06 -1.82 -9.74
N ARG A 175 21.68 -0.95 -10.49
CA ARG A 175 22.55 -1.34 -11.62
C ARG A 175 23.82 -2.07 -11.15
N LEU A 176 24.41 -1.66 -10.02
CA LEU A 176 25.55 -2.36 -9.39
C LEU A 176 25.18 -3.76 -8.91
N LEU A 177 23.92 -3.99 -8.51
CA LEU A 177 23.42 -5.31 -8.12
C LEU A 177 23.10 -6.24 -9.30
N TRP A 178 22.99 -5.72 -10.53
CA TRP A 178 22.57 -6.52 -11.68
C TRP A 178 23.41 -7.81 -11.89
N PRO A 179 24.74 -7.80 -11.80
CA PRO A 179 25.54 -9.03 -11.98
C PRO A 179 25.17 -10.12 -10.98
N ILE A 180 24.82 -9.76 -9.75
CA ILE A 180 24.36 -10.70 -8.71
C ILE A 180 22.95 -11.19 -9.05
N LYS A 181 22.02 -10.29 -9.36
CA LYS A 181 20.68 -10.69 -9.81
C LYS A 181 20.72 -11.60 -11.01
N GLN A 182 21.58 -11.33 -11.98
CA GLN A 182 21.79 -12.16 -13.15
C GLN A 182 22.28 -13.57 -12.79
N LYS A 183 23.21 -13.67 -11.85
CA LYS A 183 23.78 -14.96 -11.39
C LYS A 183 22.74 -15.85 -10.69
N TYR A 184 21.90 -15.26 -9.84
CA TYR A 184 20.93 -16.01 -9.03
C TYR A 184 19.54 -16.10 -9.66
N GLY A 185 19.21 -15.28 -10.65
CA GLY A 185 18.01 -15.36 -11.50
C GLY A 185 16.70 -15.37 -10.71
N SER A 186 15.84 -16.33 -10.98
CA SER A 186 14.52 -16.49 -10.35
C SER A 186 14.55 -16.88 -8.87
N LYS A 187 15.69 -17.38 -8.39
CA LYS A 187 15.83 -17.85 -7.00
C LYS A 187 15.80 -16.73 -5.95
N ILE A 188 16.03 -15.50 -6.35
CA ILE A 188 15.90 -14.31 -5.52
C ILE A 188 15.15 -13.23 -6.28
N SER A 189 14.04 -12.71 -5.74
CA SER A 189 13.33 -11.55 -6.29
C SER A 189 14.17 -10.28 -6.16
N TRP A 190 13.90 -9.25 -6.97
CA TRP A 190 14.48 -7.92 -6.75
C TRP A 190 14.06 -7.34 -5.40
N ALA A 191 12.80 -7.57 -5.00
CA ALA A 191 12.29 -7.12 -3.72
C ALA A 191 13.10 -7.68 -2.55
N ASP A 192 13.35 -9.00 -2.52
CA ASP A 192 14.16 -9.63 -1.50
C ASP A 192 15.64 -9.24 -1.62
N LEU A 193 16.19 -9.17 -2.83
CA LEU A 193 17.58 -8.82 -3.06
C LEU A 193 17.93 -7.43 -2.54
N MET A 194 17.07 -6.42 -2.79
CA MET A 194 17.31 -5.06 -2.31
C MET A 194 17.36 -4.99 -0.79
N ILE A 195 16.47 -5.70 -0.10
CA ILE A 195 16.44 -5.73 1.38
C ILE A 195 17.60 -6.54 1.94
N LEU A 196 17.86 -7.73 1.39
CA LEU A 196 19.00 -8.55 1.82
C LEU A 196 20.34 -7.80 1.65
N THR A 197 20.48 -7.05 0.56
CA THR A 197 21.69 -6.24 0.33
C THR A 197 21.88 -5.19 1.42
N GLY A 198 20.80 -4.55 1.88
CA GLY A 198 20.87 -3.62 3.02
C GLY A 198 21.31 -4.31 4.32
N ASN A 199 20.82 -5.52 4.59
CA ASN A 199 21.25 -6.32 5.75
C ASN A 199 22.73 -6.70 5.65
N VAL A 200 23.16 -7.25 4.51
CA VAL A 200 24.57 -7.62 4.31
C VAL A 200 25.49 -6.39 4.40
N ALA A 201 25.02 -5.22 3.93
CA ALA A 201 25.75 -3.98 4.08
C ALA A 201 25.96 -3.61 5.56
N LEU A 202 24.91 -3.67 6.37
CA LEU A 202 25.01 -3.43 7.83
C LEU A 202 25.97 -4.42 8.50
N GLU A 203 25.84 -5.71 8.18
CA GLU A 203 26.67 -6.79 8.76
C GLU A 203 28.13 -6.65 8.37
N SER A 204 28.43 -6.34 7.09
CA SER A 204 29.80 -6.14 6.59
C SER A 204 30.51 -4.96 7.26
N MET A 205 29.75 -4.00 7.77
CA MET A 205 30.25 -2.85 8.54
C MET A 205 30.19 -3.06 10.05
N GLY A 206 29.94 -4.32 10.51
CA GLY A 206 30.03 -4.72 11.91
C GLY A 206 28.75 -4.57 12.74
N PHE A 207 27.60 -4.28 12.12
CA PHE A 207 26.32 -4.21 12.82
C PHE A 207 25.62 -5.58 12.87
N PRO A 208 25.23 -6.09 14.06
CA PRO A 208 24.47 -7.33 14.17
C PRO A 208 23.00 -7.09 13.84
N THR A 209 22.54 -7.48 12.65
CA THR A 209 21.13 -7.37 12.27
C THR A 209 20.26 -8.31 13.10
N TYR A 210 18.94 -8.03 13.17
CA TYR A 210 17.99 -8.92 13.86
C TYR A 210 17.68 -10.19 13.04
N GLY A 211 17.96 -10.16 11.76
CA GLY A 211 17.74 -11.23 10.80
C GLY A 211 17.18 -10.72 9.46
N PHE A 212 16.92 -11.67 8.59
CA PHE A 212 16.31 -11.42 7.28
C PHE A 212 15.32 -12.54 6.94
N ALA A 213 14.15 -12.17 6.46
CA ALA A 213 13.20 -13.09 5.86
C ALA A 213 12.96 -12.74 4.38
N GLY A 214 13.09 -13.73 3.51
CA GLY A 214 12.63 -13.68 2.14
C GLY A 214 11.13 -13.97 2.03
N GLY A 215 10.59 -13.90 0.81
CA GLY A 215 9.17 -14.17 0.52
C GLY A 215 8.46 -13.01 -0.16
N ARG A 216 9.19 -11.94 -0.52
CA ARG A 216 8.69 -10.84 -1.34
C ARG A 216 8.69 -11.26 -2.79
N VAL A 217 7.52 -11.23 -3.42
CA VAL A 217 7.37 -11.61 -4.83
C VAL A 217 7.42 -10.36 -5.69
N ASP A 218 8.24 -10.40 -6.75
CA ASP A 218 8.31 -9.30 -7.71
C ASP A 218 6.99 -9.13 -8.47
N VAL A 219 6.64 -7.87 -8.72
CA VAL A 219 5.64 -7.48 -9.72
C VAL A 219 6.32 -6.94 -10.97
N TRP A 220 5.58 -6.83 -12.08
CA TRP A 220 6.11 -6.54 -13.40
C TRP A 220 5.56 -5.23 -13.99
N GLU A 221 4.86 -4.46 -13.19
CA GLU A 221 4.25 -3.19 -13.57
C GLU A 221 4.22 -2.21 -12.39
N PRO A 222 4.16 -0.89 -12.67
CA PRO A 222 4.05 0.12 -11.64
C PRO A 222 2.69 0.09 -10.94
N GLU A 223 2.64 0.47 -9.67
CA GLU A 223 1.40 0.73 -8.94
C GLU A 223 0.81 2.10 -9.34
N SER A 224 0.35 2.21 -10.58
CA SER A 224 -0.09 3.48 -11.19
C SER A 224 -1.31 4.13 -10.51
N ASN A 225 -2.04 3.37 -9.68
CA ASN A 225 -3.26 3.82 -9.00
C ASN A 225 -3.05 4.09 -7.50
N VAL A 226 -1.83 3.96 -6.98
CA VAL A 226 -1.54 4.36 -5.60
C VAL A 226 -1.55 5.88 -5.50
N TYR A 227 -2.34 6.39 -4.56
CA TYR A 227 -2.42 7.83 -4.31
C TYR A 227 -1.24 8.29 -3.47
N TRP A 228 -0.41 9.17 -4.02
CA TRP A 228 0.77 9.73 -3.37
C TRP A 228 0.60 11.20 -2.97
N GLY A 229 -0.52 11.81 -3.28
CA GLY A 229 -0.87 13.19 -2.98
C GLY A 229 -1.41 13.95 -4.19
N PRO A 230 -2.00 15.14 -3.98
CA PRO A 230 -2.61 15.94 -5.03
C PRO A 230 -1.60 16.79 -5.82
N GLU A 231 -0.36 16.86 -5.37
CA GLU A 231 0.64 17.75 -5.95
C GLU A 231 1.06 17.30 -7.35
N ASN A 232 1.32 18.28 -8.20
CA ASN A 232 1.84 18.10 -9.57
C ASN A 232 3.30 18.52 -9.73
N LYS A 233 3.98 18.80 -8.62
CA LYS A 233 5.41 19.17 -8.55
C LYS A 233 6.10 18.33 -7.49
N TRP A 234 7.33 17.93 -7.77
CA TRP A 234 8.20 17.33 -6.78
C TRP A 234 8.54 18.34 -5.69
N LEU A 235 8.57 17.89 -4.44
CA LEU A 235 8.97 18.64 -3.25
C LEU A 235 8.13 19.91 -3.04
N ASP A 236 6.86 19.90 -3.45
CA ASP A 236 5.93 20.98 -3.16
C ASP A 236 5.71 21.12 -1.64
N HIS A 237 5.55 22.35 -1.18
CA HIS A 237 5.43 22.66 0.26
C HIS A 237 3.98 22.73 0.75
N ALA A 238 2.99 22.55 -0.11
CA ALA A 238 1.56 22.73 0.23
C ALA A 238 1.15 21.94 1.47
N ARG A 239 1.54 20.64 1.56
CA ARG A 239 1.21 19.79 2.72
C ARG A 239 1.74 20.30 4.05
N SER A 240 2.92 20.93 4.05
CA SER A 240 3.58 21.41 5.26
C SER A 240 2.94 22.68 5.83
N VAL A 241 2.13 23.37 5.04
CA VAL A 241 1.53 24.68 5.37
C VAL A 241 0.06 24.56 5.74
N GLU A 242 -0.66 23.57 5.20
CA GLU A 242 -2.13 23.47 5.29
C GLU A 242 -2.67 22.76 6.53
N GLY A 243 -1.83 22.24 7.43
CA GLY A 243 -2.27 21.61 8.68
C GLY A 243 -1.96 20.13 8.79
N GLU A 244 -2.95 19.29 9.14
CA GLU A 244 -2.74 17.84 9.28
C GLU A 244 -2.52 17.17 7.92
N LEU A 245 -1.53 16.28 7.85
CA LEU A 245 -1.25 15.50 6.66
C LEU A 245 -2.48 14.66 6.25
N GLU A 246 -2.88 14.77 4.98
CA GLU A 246 -4.01 14.03 4.43
C GLU A 246 -3.84 12.52 4.60
N LYS A 247 -4.91 11.83 4.92
CA LYS A 247 -4.93 10.35 4.96
C LYS A 247 -5.16 9.81 3.53
N PRO A 248 -4.44 8.76 3.10
CA PRO A 248 -3.54 7.88 3.88
C PRO A 248 -2.05 8.24 3.83
N LEU A 249 -1.68 9.44 3.38
CA LEU A 249 -0.28 9.82 3.13
C LEU A 249 0.58 9.70 4.39
N ALA A 250 1.85 9.32 4.21
CA ALA A 250 2.86 9.29 5.26
C ALA A 250 3.95 10.36 5.05
N ALA A 251 4.37 10.62 3.81
CA ALA A 251 5.40 11.62 3.50
C ALA A 251 4.89 13.05 3.59
N SER A 252 5.71 13.97 4.12
CA SER A 252 5.37 15.39 4.26
C SER A 252 5.38 16.18 2.95
N GLN A 253 6.00 15.65 1.90
CA GLN A 253 6.07 16.25 0.57
C GLN A 253 6.01 15.17 -0.52
N MET A 254 5.50 15.52 -1.69
CA MET A 254 5.52 14.63 -2.84
C MET A 254 6.96 14.37 -3.32
N GLY A 255 7.34 13.10 -3.46
CA GLY A 255 8.68 12.72 -3.89
C GLY A 255 9.72 12.57 -2.78
N LEU A 256 9.30 12.72 -1.51
CA LEU A 256 10.08 12.32 -0.33
C LEU A 256 9.61 10.96 0.18
N ILE A 257 10.50 10.27 0.91
CA ILE A 257 10.12 9.05 1.62
C ILE A 257 9.37 9.40 2.92
N TYR A 258 9.79 10.46 3.64
CA TYR A 258 9.08 10.94 4.85
C TYR A 258 9.15 12.46 5.06
N VAL A 259 10.30 13.06 5.40
CA VAL A 259 10.40 14.48 5.80
C VAL A 259 11.52 15.20 5.07
N ASN A 260 11.38 16.51 4.96
CA ASN A 260 12.45 17.35 4.43
C ASN A 260 13.60 17.45 5.45
N PRO A 261 14.83 17.04 5.13
CA PRO A 261 15.96 17.08 6.05
C PRO A 261 16.41 18.49 6.46
N GLU A 262 16.04 19.51 5.69
CA GLU A 262 16.26 20.92 6.03
C GLU A 262 15.24 21.46 7.04
N GLY A 263 14.20 20.69 7.35
CA GLY A 263 13.04 21.06 8.14
C GLY A 263 11.79 21.34 7.28
N PRO A 264 10.59 21.50 7.89
CA PRO A 264 9.34 21.73 7.17
C PRO A 264 9.43 22.91 6.22
N ALA A 265 9.14 22.67 4.93
CA ALA A 265 9.24 23.66 3.87
C ALA A 265 10.65 24.32 3.76
N GLY A 266 11.71 23.61 4.17
CA GLY A 266 13.09 24.14 4.19
C GLY A 266 13.36 25.11 5.35
N ASN A 267 12.46 25.20 6.34
CA ASN A 267 12.67 25.99 7.55
C ASN A 267 13.56 25.22 8.54
N PRO A 268 14.78 25.70 8.87
CA PRO A 268 15.72 24.98 9.69
C PRO A 268 15.40 25.05 11.20
N ASP A 269 14.17 24.68 11.59
CA ASP A 269 13.72 24.60 12.97
C ASP A 269 13.61 23.13 13.42
N PRO A 270 14.48 22.66 14.36
CA PRO A 270 14.46 21.29 14.83
C PRO A 270 13.17 20.86 15.54
N LEU A 271 12.44 21.77 16.20
CA LEU A 271 11.20 21.45 16.89
C LEU A 271 10.03 21.26 15.92
N LEU A 272 9.98 22.06 14.86
CA LEU A 272 9.03 21.85 13.78
C LEU A 272 9.34 20.57 13.03
N ALA A 273 10.61 20.29 12.76
CA ALA A 273 11.04 19.04 12.14
C ALA A 273 10.68 17.80 12.99
N ALA A 274 10.79 17.90 14.32
CA ALA A 274 10.40 16.81 15.22
C ALA A 274 8.90 16.45 15.10
N LYS A 275 8.05 17.45 14.90
CA LYS A 275 6.60 17.24 14.68
C LYS A 275 6.36 16.44 13.39
N ASP A 276 6.97 16.86 12.29
CA ASP A 276 6.85 16.17 11.00
C ASP A 276 7.39 14.74 11.07
N ILE A 277 8.55 14.54 11.70
CA ILE A 277 9.15 13.21 11.90
C ILE A 277 8.17 12.30 12.65
N ARG A 278 7.61 12.77 13.77
CA ARG A 278 6.68 11.97 14.60
C ARG A 278 5.43 11.61 13.83
N GLU A 279 4.87 12.53 13.05
CA GLU A 279 3.70 12.26 12.24
C GLU A 279 3.99 11.24 11.14
N THR A 280 5.03 11.45 10.35
CA THR A 280 5.33 10.58 9.19
C THR A 280 5.77 9.19 9.61
N PHE A 281 6.67 9.06 10.58
CA PHE A 281 7.07 7.75 11.10
C PHE A 281 5.92 7.05 11.85
N GLY A 282 5.08 7.80 12.56
CA GLY A 282 3.86 7.29 13.18
C GLY A 282 2.91 6.69 12.13
N ARG A 283 2.76 7.33 10.96
CA ARG A 283 1.97 6.81 9.84
C ARG A 283 2.62 5.61 9.13
N MET A 284 3.91 5.44 9.28
CA MET A 284 4.62 4.20 8.93
C MET A 284 4.46 3.14 10.04
N GLY A 285 3.81 3.47 11.17
CA GLY A 285 3.57 2.66 12.36
C GLY A 285 4.80 2.47 13.23
N MET A 286 5.74 3.43 13.22
CA MET A 286 6.88 3.50 14.13
C MET A 286 6.54 4.37 15.33
N ASN A 287 6.95 3.96 16.52
CA ASN A 287 6.91 4.80 17.72
C ASN A 287 8.15 5.68 17.82
N ASP A 288 8.21 6.56 18.83
CA ASP A 288 9.32 7.49 19.00
C ASP A 288 10.66 6.78 19.27
N GLU A 289 10.65 5.64 19.95
CA GLU A 289 11.85 4.83 20.18
C GLU A 289 12.40 4.20 18.92
N GLU A 290 11.52 3.55 18.15
CA GLU A 290 11.85 2.96 16.84
C GLU A 290 12.33 4.03 15.86
N THR A 291 11.68 5.20 15.85
CA THR A 291 12.06 6.36 15.03
C THR A 291 13.43 6.88 15.36
N THR A 292 13.73 7.07 16.65
CA THR A 292 15.04 7.54 17.13
C THR A 292 16.13 6.52 16.80
N ALA A 293 15.87 5.23 17.04
CA ALA A 293 16.81 4.15 16.75
C ALA A 293 17.13 4.05 15.25
N LEU A 294 16.10 4.14 14.38
CA LEU A 294 16.26 4.09 12.93
C LEU A 294 17.11 5.25 12.42
N ASN A 295 16.77 6.49 12.78
CA ASN A 295 17.50 7.66 12.30
C ASN A 295 18.95 7.66 12.76
N ALA A 296 19.20 7.48 14.05
CA ALA A 296 20.57 7.44 14.60
C ALA A 296 21.39 6.26 14.06
N GLY A 297 20.74 5.09 13.88
CA GLY A 297 21.38 3.90 13.33
C GLY A 297 21.75 4.07 11.86
N GLY A 298 20.83 4.57 11.04
CA GLY A 298 21.06 4.85 9.63
C GLY A 298 22.12 5.93 9.42
N HIS A 299 22.04 7.03 10.17
CA HIS A 299 23.00 8.14 10.11
C HIS A 299 24.36 7.84 10.78
N THR A 300 24.56 6.65 11.32
CA THR A 300 25.89 6.16 11.67
C THR A 300 26.76 5.99 10.43
N PHE A 301 26.16 5.72 9.27
CA PHE A 301 26.84 5.31 8.04
C PHE A 301 26.77 6.37 6.93
N GLY A 302 27.85 6.45 6.14
CA GLY A 302 27.91 7.19 4.89
C GLY A 302 27.88 8.70 5.04
N LYS A 303 27.39 9.33 3.98
CA LYS A 303 27.27 10.78 3.84
C LYS A 303 26.16 11.18 2.86
N THR A 304 25.76 12.44 2.92
CA THR A 304 24.99 13.11 1.87
C THR A 304 25.92 13.82 0.86
N HIS A 305 25.39 14.22 -0.31
CA HIS A 305 26.15 14.86 -1.38
C HIS A 305 25.52 16.18 -1.78
N GLY A 306 26.26 17.26 -1.61
CA GLY A 306 25.84 18.64 -1.89
C GLY A 306 27.00 19.53 -2.35
N LYS A 307 27.91 19.01 -3.17
CA LYS A 307 29.10 19.74 -3.63
C LYS A 307 28.78 20.85 -4.65
N GLY A 308 27.61 20.83 -5.28
CA GLY A 308 27.23 21.80 -6.26
C GLY A 308 25.72 22.02 -6.35
N PRO A 309 25.26 23.07 -7.06
CA PRO A 309 23.84 23.38 -7.21
C PRO A 309 23.04 22.24 -7.88
N ALA A 310 21.81 22.05 -7.45
CA ALA A 310 20.88 21.05 -8.00
C ALA A 310 20.58 21.26 -9.50
N SER A 311 20.78 22.49 -10.02
CA SER A 311 20.64 22.80 -11.46
C SER A 311 21.59 22.03 -12.37
N HIS A 312 22.65 21.42 -11.82
CA HIS A 312 23.54 20.53 -12.57
C HIS A 312 23.04 19.09 -12.67
N VAL A 313 22.04 18.71 -11.88
CA VAL A 313 21.47 17.35 -11.90
C VAL A 313 20.53 17.23 -13.09
N GLY A 314 20.78 16.26 -13.96
CA GLY A 314 19.97 15.99 -15.14
C GLY A 314 18.64 15.32 -14.81
N ALA A 315 17.92 14.93 -15.86
CA ALA A 315 16.60 14.30 -15.76
C ALA A 315 16.63 13.02 -14.92
N ASP A 316 15.52 12.72 -14.26
CA ASP A 316 15.31 11.47 -13.54
C ASP A 316 15.22 10.27 -14.52
N PRO A 317 15.25 9.02 -14.04
CA PRO A 317 15.27 7.83 -14.91
C PRO A 317 14.12 7.74 -15.92
N GLU A 318 12.91 8.18 -15.57
CA GLU A 318 11.75 8.13 -16.49
C GLU A 318 11.78 9.24 -17.54
N ALA A 319 12.40 10.37 -17.23
CA ALA A 319 12.53 11.52 -18.12
C ALA A 319 13.85 11.54 -18.89
N ALA A 320 14.82 10.70 -18.54
CA ALA A 320 16.10 10.59 -19.24
C ALA A 320 15.96 10.00 -20.65
N GLY A 321 16.90 10.32 -21.54
CA GLY A 321 16.90 9.77 -22.89
C GLY A 321 17.10 8.26 -22.91
N ILE A 322 16.63 7.62 -23.99
CA ILE A 322 16.72 6.16 -24.17
C ILE A 322 18.16 5.64 -24.13
N GLU A 323 19.12 6.45 -24.53
CA GLU A 323 20.55 6.17 -24.51
C GLU A 323 21.12 6.00 -23.10
N GLU A 324 20.46 6.57 -22.08
CA GLU A 324 20.86 6.42 -20.67
C GLU A 324 20.39 5.09 -20.06
N GLN A 325 19.57 4.32 -20.77
CA GLN A 325 19.17 2.94 -20.43
C GLN A 325 18.60 2.79 -19.01
N GLY A 326 17.74 3.73 -18.60
CA GLY A 326 17.10 3.74 -17.29
C GLY A 326 17.98 4.27 -16.16
N LEU A 327 19.13 4.89 -16.49
CA LEU A 327 19.92 5.66 -15.54
C LEU A 327 19.56 7.15 -15.69
N GLY A 328 19.25 7.78 -14.58
CA GLY A 328 18.91 9.21 -14.53
C GLY A 328 19.95 10.03 -13.79
N TRP A 329 19.60 11.29 -13.52
CA TRP A 329 20.34 12.24 -12.70
C TRP A 329 21.81 12.43 -13.09
N LYS A 330 22.10 12.37 -14.39
CA LYS A 330 23.44 12.63 -14.91
C LYS A 330 23.85 14.06 -14.59
N SER A 331 24.84 14.21 -13.73
CA SER A 331 25.29 15.54 -13.30
C SER A 331 26.30 16.14 -14.27
N SER A 332 26.12 17.42 -14.58
CA SER A 332 27.07 18.23 -15.35
C SER A 332 28.12 18.93 -14.45
N TYR A 333 28.06 18.71 -13.12
CA TYR A 333 28.98 19.33 -12.17
C TYR A 333 30.32 18.58 -12.19
N LYS A 334 31.37 19.18 -12.78
CA LYS A 334 32.71 18.59 -12.86
C LYS A 334 32.69 17.13 -13.36
N SER A 335 33.11 16.14 -12.50
CA SER A 335 33.05 14.71 -12.83
C SER A 335 31.66 14.12 -12.77
N GLY A 336 30.72 14.78 -12.15
CA GLY A 336 29.34 14.33 -11.93
C GLY A 336 29.17 13.15 -10.98
N LYS A 337 30.24 12.62 -10.41
CA LYS A 337 30.26 11.42 -9.55
C LYS A 337 31.37 11.49 -8.51
N GLY A 338 31.43 10.55 -7.60
CA GLY A 338 32.43 10.51 -6.53
C GLY A 338 32.40 11.80 -5.71
N THR A 339 33.55 12.46 -5.56
CA THR A 339 33.67 13.71 -4.79
C THR A 339 32.79 14.86 -5.32
N ASP A 340 32.37 14.81 -6.59
CA ASP A 340 31.54 15.82 -7.24
C ASP A 340 30.07 15.37 -7.36
N ALA A 341 29.67 14.28 -6.69
CA ALA A 341 28.30 13.81 -6.70
C ALA A 341 27.34 14.82 -6.06
N ILE A 342 26.12 14.88 -6.56
CA ILE A 342 25.02 15.66 -6.00
C ILE A 342 23.85 14.71 -5.77
N SER A 343 23.26 14.74 -4.55
CA SER A 343 22.03 14.02 -4.23
C SER A 343 21.00 14.97 -3.59
N SER A 344 20.95 15.07 -2.28
CA SER A 344 20.03 15.94 -1.55
C SER A 344 20.39 17.43 -1.55
N GLY A 345 21.59 17.79 -2.00
CA GLY A 345 22.14 19.14 -1.86
C GLY A 345 22.75 19.41 -0.48
N LEU A 346 22.59 18.52 0.50
CA LEU A 346 23.24 18.55 1.81
C LEU A 346 24.62 17.91 1.72
N GLU A 347 25.57 18.40 2.51
CA GLU A 347 26.95 17.87 2.55
C GLU A 347 27.28 17.53 4.01
N VAL A 348 26.78 16.38 4.47
CA VAL A 348 26.84 15.94 5.87
C VAL A 348 27.48 14.56 5.95
N THR A 349 28.39 14.38 6.90
CA THR A 349 28.91 13.08 7.35
C THR A 349 28.81 13.06 8.87
N TRP A 350 28.03 12.14 9.41
CA TRP A 350 27.60 12.18 10.81
C TRP A 350 28.61 11.63 11.81
N THR A 351 29.51 10.75 11.39
CA THR A 351 30.44 10.07 12.30
C THR A 351 31.87 10.07 11.76
N GLY A 352 32.83 9.86 12.66
CA GLY A 352 34.24 9.72 12.29
C GLY A 352 34.61 8.38 11.65
N LYS A 353 33.65 7.42 11.61
CA LYS A 353 33.81 6.08 11.07
C LYS A 353 32.56 5.71 10.22
N PRO A 354 32.36 6.32 9.06
CA PRO A 354 31.13 6.22 8.29
C PRO A 354 30.92 4.86 7.58
N THR A 355 31.87 3.94 7.67
CA THR A 355 31.80 2.58 7.12
C THR A 355 32.01 1.48 8.17
N GLU A 356 31.86 1.85 9.46
CA GLU A 356 31.90 0.92 10.57
C GLU A 356 30.74 1.21 11.53
N TRP A 357 30.10 0.16 12.08
CA TRP A 357 29.13 0.34 13.16
C TRP A 357 29.81 0.97 14.39
N ASN A 358 29.26 2.03 14.87
CA ASN A 358 29.77 2.77 16.01
C ASN A 358 28.66 3.57 16.71
N TYR A 359 28.95 4.07 17.91
CA TYR A 359 28.01 4.88 18.70
C TYR A 359 28.28 6.39 18.58
N GLY A 360 28.95 6.79 17.51
CA GLY A 360 29.42 8.17 17.31
C GLY A 360 28.31 9.19 17.08
N PHE A 361 27.15 8.78 16.53
CA PHE A 361 26.08 9.71 16.21
C PHE A 361 25.62 10.50 17.44
N PHE A 362 25.19 9.83 18.50
CA PHE A 362 24.72 10.51 19.71
C PHE A 362 25.83 11.28 20.41
N LYS A 363 27.06 10.73 20.40
CA LYS A 363 28.22 11.43 20.98
C LYS A 363 28.44 12.76 20.29
N ILE A 364 28.46 12.79 18.97
CA ILE A 364 28.64 14.01 18.18
C ILE A 364 27.46 14.95 18.38
N LEU A 365 26.22 14.43 18.38
CA LEU A 365 25.02 15.22 18.59
C LEU A 365 25.02 15.97 19.93
N PHE A 366 25.44 15.32 21.02
CA PHE A 366 25.39 15.89 22.38
C PHE A 366 26.66 16.63 22.78
N ASP A 367 27.82 16.22 22.31
CA ASP A 367 29.10 16.80 22.74
C ASP A 367 29.46 18.12 22.05
N ASN A 368 28.69 18.54 21.03
CA ASN A 368 28.95 19.78 20.31
C ASN A 368 27.79 20.78 20.46
N GLU A 369 28.15 22.06 20.39
CA GLU A 369 27.21 23.13 20.12
C GLU A 369 27.08 23.33 18.61
N TRP A 370 25.87 23.66 18.14
CA TRP A 370 25.54 23.68 16.73
C TRP A 370 25.29 25.08 16.21
N GLU A 371 25.81 25.40 15.04
CA GLU A 371 25.60 26.66 14.32
C GLU A 371 25.02 26.35 12.94
N LEU A 372 23.94 27.09 12.59
CA LEU A 372 23.31 26.96 11.27
C LEU A 372 24.26 27.47 10.19
N THR A 373 24.40 26.68 9.11
CA THR A 373 25.23 27.01 7.95
C THR A 373 24.53 26.51 6.68
N LYS A 374 25.22 26.70 5.55
CA LYS A 374 24.77 26.16 4.27
C LYS A 374 25.82 25.24 3.67
N SER A 375 25.34 24.19 2.97
CA SER A 375 26.17 23.36 2.12
C SER A 375 26.74 24.16 0.93
N PRO A 376 27.72 23.67 0.17
CA PRO A 376 28.15 24.27 -1.08
C PRO A 376 27.01 24.38 -2.14
N ALA A 377 26.00 23.53 -2.06
CA ALA A 377 24.78 23.59 -2.90
C ALA A 377 23.77 24.65 -2.42
N GLY A 378 23.94 25.21 -1.20
CA GLY A 378 23.06 26.23 -0.63
C GLY A 378 21.99 25.69 0.34
N ALA A 379 21.91 24.37 0.55
CA ALA A 379 20.97 23.75 1.49
C ALA A 379 21.36 24.04 2.96
N HIS A 380 20.36 24.18 3.84
CA HIS A 380 20.56 24.41 5.26
C HIS A 380 21.06 23.15 5.98
N GLN A 381 22.15 23.29 6.70
CA GLN A 381 22.74 22.25 7.55
C GLN A 381 23.39 22.87 8.76
N TRP A 382 23.82 22.06 9.71
CA TRP A 382 24.42 22.53 10.97
C TRP A 382 25.86 22.05 11.07
N VAL A 383 26.72 22.90 11.61
CA VAL A 383 28.14 22.61 11.82
C VAL A 383 28.48 22.77 13.29
N ALA A 384 29.41 21.96 13.80
CA ALA A 384 29.87 22.05 15.16
C ALA A 384 30.60 23.39 15.42
N LYS A 385 30.04 24.21 16.28
CA LYS A 385 30.61 25.49 16.73
C LYS A 385 31.90 25.25 17.53
N ASN A 386 33.00 25.85 17.12
CA ASN A 386 34.29 25.67 17.76
C ASN A 386 34.80 24.21 17.82
N GLY A 387 34.25 23.34 16.96
CA GLY A 387 34.63 21.93 16.84
C GLY A 387 36.05 21.74 16.27
N LYS A 388 36.59 20.53 16.44
CA LYS A 388 37.83 20.09 15.75
C LYS A 388 37.43 19.31 14.50
N ALA A 389 38.17 19.49 13.40
CA ALA A 389 38.00 18.71 12.19
C ALA A 389 38.59 17.30 12.40
N PHE A 390 37.72 16.28 12.40
CA PHE A 390 38.12 14.88 12.50
C PHE A 390 37.32 13.94 11.59
N ILE A 391 36.21 14.42 11.03
CA ILE A 391 35.35 13.65 10.09
C ILE A 391 36.15 13.41 8.80
N PRO A 392 36.30 12.16 8.32
CA PRO A 392 37.08 11.87 7.10
C PRO A 392 36.41 12.42 5.85
N ASP A 393 37.22 12.82 4.87
CA ASP A 393 36.73 13.03 3.49
C ASP A 393 36.53 11.67 2.79
N ALA A 394 35.51 11.56 1.94
CA ALA A 394 35.15 10.30 1.31
C ALA A 394 36.16 9.81 0.27
N PHE A 395 36.93 10.72 -0.36
CA PHE A 395 37.85 10.42 -1.46
C PHE A 395 39.28 10.90 -1.25
N ASP A 396 39.53 11.70 -0.21
CA ASP A 396 40.86 12.22 0.12
C ASP A 396 41.21 11.93 1.60
N PRO A 397 41.97 10.88 1.89
CA PRO A 397 42.27 10.46 3.27
C PRO A 397 43.09 11.51 4.06
N THR A 398 43.67 12.49 3.39
CA THR A 398 44.44 13.57 4.03
C THR A 398 43.55 14.68 4.57
N LYS A 399 42.30 14.77 4.11
CA LYS A 399 41.37 15.83 4.50
C LYS A 399 40.46 15.39 5.66
N LYS A 400 40.18 16.35 6.53
CA LYS A 400 39.21 16.20 7.62
C LYS A 400 38.25 17.37 7.62
N HIS A 401 37.01 17.11 8.01
CA HIS A 401 35.93 18.07 8.09
C HIS A 401 35.44 18.23 9.55
N LEU A 402 34.80 19.36 9.83
CA LEU A 402 34.05 19.56 11.06
C LEU A 402 32.86 18.62 11.11
N PRO A 403 32.41 18.20 12.31
CA PRO A 403 31.13 17.51 12.47
C PRO A 403 29.96 18.35 11.92
N THR A 404 29.05 17.69 11.22
CA THR A 404 27.86 18.29 10.62
C THR A 404 26.62 17.47 10.97
N MET A 405 25.45 18.13 11.01
CA MET A 405 24.14 17.51 11.26
C MET A 405 23.08 18.15 10.35
N LEU A 406 22.00 17.41 10.13
CA LEU A 406 20.78 17.90 9.52
C LEU A 406 19.90 18.62 10.53
N THR A 407 18.94 19.42 10.08
CA THR A 407 17.92 19.99 10.96
C THR A 407 17.12 18.88 11.65
N THR A 408 16.80 17.83 10.91
CA THR A 408 16.08 16.65 11.42
C THR A 408 16.89 15.87 12.47
N ASP A 409 18.22 15.84 12.40
CA ASP A 409 19.06 15.21 13.43
C ASP A 409 18.96 15.95 14.76
N LEU A 410 18.95 17.30 14.70
CA LEU A 410 18.85 18.13 15.90
C LEU A 410 17.51 17.97 16.61
N SER A 411 16.46 17.49 15.93
CA SER A 411 15.17 17.14 16.54
C SER A 411 15.36 16.11 17.67
N PHE A 412 16.27 15.16 17.50
CA PHE A 412 16.56 14.12 18.51
C PHE A 412 17.30 14.64 19.75
N ARG A 413 17.82 15.88 19.71
CA ARG A 413 18.39 16.57 20.86
C ARG A 413 17.43 17.58 21.49
N PHE A 414 16.63 18.30 20.69
CA PHE A 414 15.87 19.46 21.15
C PHE A 414 14.41 19.16 21.45
N ASP A 415 13.77 18.18 20.79
CA ASP A 415 12.41 17.75 21.18
C ASP A 415 12.48 16.99 22.52
N PRO A 416 11.67 17.36 23.53
CA PRO A 416 11.79 16.80 24.88
C PRO A 416 11.60 15.27 24.95
N GLU A 417 10.74 14.69 24.13
CA GLU A 417 10.48 13.26 24.16
C GLU A 417 11.58 12.49 23.40
N TYR A 418 11.98 12.96 22.22
CA TYR A 418 13.12 12.37 21.51
C TYR A 418 14.42 12.50 22.30
N ALA A 419 14.67 13.65 22.97
CA ALA A 419 15.86 13.86 23.77
C ALA A 419 16.02 12.86 24.92
N LYS A 420 14.92 12.48 25.59
CA LYS A 420 14.93 11.43 26.63
C LYS A 420 15.40 10.09 26.06
N ILE A 421 14.87 9.69 24.91
CA ILE A 421 15.22 8.43 24.23
C ILE A 421 16.67 8.49 23.76
N SER A 422 17.07 9.57 23.08
CA SER A 422 18.42 9.78 22.57
C SER A 422 19.46 9.76 23.68
N LYS A 423 19.16 10.42 24.82
CA LYS A 423 20.05 10.41 25.98
C LYS A 423 20.17 9.03 26.60
N ARG A 424 19.06 8.28 26.70
CA ARG A 424 19.11 6.88 27.17
C ARG A 424 19.97 6.02 26.24
N PHE A 425 19.86 6.16 24.94
CA PHE A 425 20.68 5.44 23.97
C PHE A 425 22.15 5.86 24.00
N TYR A 426 22.43 7.16 24.21
CA TYR A 426 23.78 7.65 24.41
C TYR A 426 24.45 6.99 25.64
N ASP A 427 23.71 6.91 26.75
CA ASP A 427 24.21 6.35 28.00
C ASP A 427 24.25 4.81 27.97
N ASN A 428 23.44 4.16 27.10
CA ASN A 428 23.32 2.70 26.98
C ASN A 428 23.49 2.22 25.52
N PRO A 429 24.70 2.24 24.96
CA PRO A 429 24.95 1.94 23.55
C PRO A 429 24.46 0.55 23.10
N LYS A 430 24.48 -0.45 23.99
CA LYS A 430 23.96 -1.80 23.67
C LYS A 430 22.42 -1.88 23.60
N GLU A 431 21.74 -0.99 24.31
CA GLU A 431 20.29 -0.83 24.17
C GLU A 431 19.95 -0.22 22.81
N PHE A 432 20.67 0.82 22.40
CA PHE A 432 20.55 1.41 21.08
C PHE A 432 20.78 0.39 19.95
N GLU A 433 21.83 -0.41 20.02
CA GLU A 433 22.14 -1.45 19.04
C GLU A 433 20.94 -2.42 18.87
N LYS A 434 20.38 -2.89 19.98
CA LYS A 434 19.22 -3.79 19.96
C LYS A 434 17.95 -3.11 19.43
N ALA A 435 17.72 -1.86 19.81
CA ALA A 435 16.58 -1.08 19.35
C ALA A 435 16.66 -0.84 17.83
N PHE A 436 17.84 -0.48 17.31
CA PHE A 436 18.05 -0.30 15.89
C PHE A 436 17.88 -1.61 15.13
N ALA A 437 18.40 -2.73 15.61
CA ALA A 437 18.25 -4.04 14.96
C ALA A 437 16.75 -4.42 14.81
N LYS A 438 15.94 -4.26 15.86
CA LYS A 438 14.50 -4.55 15.83
C LYS A 438 13.73 -3.55 14.96
N ALA A 439 14.06 -2.26 15.04
CA ALA A 439 13.41 -1.23 14.24
C ALA A 439 13.72 -1.36 12.74
N TRP A 440 14.95 -1.69 12.36
CA TRP A 440 15.35 -2.00 10.99
C TRP A 440 14.61 -3.23 10.46
N PHE A 441 14.51 -4.29 11.25
CA PHE A 441 13.73 -5.46 10.87
C PHE A 441 12.25 -5.11 10.67
N LYS A 442 11.65 -4.35 11.58
CA LYS A 442 10.27 -3.89 11.44
C LYS A 442 10.09 -3.04 10.18
N LEU A 443 10.95 -2.05 9.93
CA LEU A 443 10.91 -1.20 8.74
C LEU A 443 10.84 -2.04 7.45
N THR A 444 11.68 -3.06 7.36
CA THR A 444 11.88 -3.84 6.14
C THR A 444 10.95 -5.05 5.99
N HIS A 445 10.18 -5.44 7.01
CA HIS A 445 9.39 -6.67 7.00
C HIS A 445 7.90 -6.49 7.35
N ARG A 446 7.47 -5.30 7.78
CA ARG A 446 6.11 -5.07 8.28
C ARG A 446 5.00 -5.24 7.23
N ASP A 447 5.32 -5.18 5.95
CA ASP A 447 4.42 -5.35 4.81
C ASP A 447 4.37 -6.79 4.28
N MET A 448 4.99 -7.76 4.98
CA MET A 448 5.07 -9.14 4.53
C MET A 448 4.00 -10.07 5.12
N GLY A 449 3.23 -9.60 6.09
CA GLY A 449 2.27 -10.42 6.85
C GLY A 449 2.93 -11.22 7.98
N PRO A 450 2.28 -12.28 8.48
CA PRO A 450 2.78 -13.06 9.62
C PRO A 450 4.06 -13.83 9.30
N ASN A 451 4.81 -14.21 10.35
CA ASN A 451 6.08 -14.93 10.21
C ASN A 451 5.96 -16.27 9.47
N THR A 452 4.78 -16.87 9.42
CA THR A 452 4.54 -18.10 8.65
C THR A 452 4.75 -17.93 7.14
N THR A 453 4.81 -16.70 6.64
CA THR A 453 5.12 -16.38 5.24
C THR A 453 6.61 -16.24 4.97
N TYR A 454 7.45 -16.24 5.99
CA TYR A 454 8.87 -15.95 5.91
C TYR A 454 9.68 -17.13 5.38
N LEU A 455 10.68 -16.83 4.57
CA LEU A 455 11.58 -17.78 3.96
C LEU A 455 13.04 -17.48 4.34
N GLY A 456 13.85 -18.51 4.38
CA GLY A 456 15.29 -18.40 4.55
C GLY A 456 15.80 -18.76 5.95
N PRO A 457 17.12 -19.00 6.05
CA PRO A 457 17.73 -19.53 7.29
C PRO A 457 17.89 -18.48 8.38
N GLU A 458 17.83 -17.18 8.07
CA GLU A 458 17.98 -16.07 9.01
C GLU A 458 16.64 -15.44 9.39
N ALA A 459 15.51 -16.06 8.98
CA ALA A 459 14.18 -15.59 9.37
C ALA A 459 14.00 -15.76 10.88
N PRO A 460 13.71 -14.66 11.63
CA PRO A 460 13.49 -14.74 13.07
C PRO A 460 12.32 -15.64 13.41
N THR A 461 12.44 -16.40 14.49
CA THR A 461 11.39 -17.28 15.01
C THR A 461 10.55 -16.63 16.09
N GLU A 462 11.00 -15.48 16.63
CA GLU A 462 10.23 -14.70 17.61
C GLU A 462 9.02 -14.06 16.93
N ASP A 463 7.84 -14.24 17.51
CA ASP A 463 6.62 -13.52 17.12
C ASP A 463 6.67 -12.09 17.63
N LEU A 464 6.66 -11.13 16.71
CA LEU A 464 6.59 -9.71 17.04
C LEU A 464 5.14 -9.24 16.94
N ILE A 465 4.69 -8.44 17.91
CA ILE A 465 3.28 -8.05 18.04
C ILE A 465 2.69 -7.41 16.77
N TRP A 466 3.49 -6.63 16.05
CA TRP A 466 3.08 -5.96 14.80
C TRP A 466 2.93 -6.91 13.59
N GLN A 467 3.32 -8.18 13.71
CA GLN A 467 3.13 -9.22 12.70
C GLN A 467 1.75 -9.88 12.79
N ASP A 468 0.90 -9.42 13.71
CA ASP A 468 -0.42 -10.02 14.00
C ASP A 468 -0.30 -11.53 14.28
N PRO A 469 0.53 -11.96 15.25
CA PRO A 469 0.89 -13.35 15.46
C PRO A 469 -0.33 -14.23 15.76
N ILE A 470 -0.27 -15.46 15.25
CA ILE A 470 -1.31 -16.47 15.42
C ILE A 470 -0.66 -17.73 15.98
N PRO A 471 -1.24 -18.36 17.02
CA PRO A 471 -0.70 -19.60 17.57
C PRO A 471 -0.53 -20.69 16.50
N ALA A 472 0.51 -21.47 16.62
CA ALA A 472 0.69 -22.64 15.76
C ALA A 472 -0.44 -23.66 16.01
N LEU A 473 -0.82 -24.39 14.96
CA LEU A 473 -1.81 -25.47 15.04
C LEU A 473 -1.33 -26.56 16.04
N ASN A 474 -2.09 -26.79 17.10
CA ASN A 474 -1.71 -27.68 18.20
C ASN A 474 -2.69 -28.84 18.40
N HIS A 475 -3.57 -29.10 17.45
CA HIS A 475 -4.56 -30.17 17.47
C HIS A 475 -4.81 -30.72 16.07
N GLU A 476 -5.46 -31.89 15.99
CA GLU A 476 -5.95 -32.40 14.73
C GLU A 476 -7.12 -31.54 14.22
N VAL A 477 -7.12 -31.22 12.92
CA VAL A 477 -8.22 -30.49 12.30
C VAL A 477 -9.46 -31.37 12.14
N VAL A 478 -10.61 -30.72 12.04
CA VAL A 478 -11.90 -31.39 11.78
C VAL A 478 -11.89 -32.07 10.40
N ASN A 479 -12.50 -33.25 10.32
CA ASN A 479 -12.71 -33.98 9.07
C ASN A 479 -14.14 -33.77 8.52
N ASP A 480 -14.46 -34.38 7.38
CA ASP A 480 -15.76 -34.20 6.70
C ASP A 480 -16.97 -34.61 7.58
N LYS A 481 -16.84 -35.63 8.45
CA LYS A 481 -17.90 -36.02 9.38
C LYS A 481 -18.10 -34.97 10.47
N ASP A 482 -17.01 -34.42 10.96
CA ASP A 482 -17.02 -33.34 11.95
C ASP A 482 -17.62 -32.06 11.34
N ILE A 483 -17.21 -31.69 10.13
CA ILE A 483 -17.75 -30.55 9.38
C ILE A 483 -19.26 -30.70 9.19
N LYS A 484 -19.74 -31.88 8.78
CA LYS A 484 -21.16 -32.15 8.65
C LYS A 484 -21.88 -31.98 9.97
N SER A 485 -21.36 -32.56 11.07
CA SER A 485 -21.95 -32.44 12.40
C SER A 485 -22.01 -30.99 12.88
N LEU A 486 -20.96 -30.19 12.61
CA LEU A 486 -20.95 -28.78 12.98
C LEU A 486 -21.99 -27.98 12.16
N LYS A 487 -22.10 -28.24 10.84
CA LYS A 487 -23.16 -27.64 10.00
C LYS A 487 -24.57 -28.00 10.50
N ASP A 488 -24.79 -29.24 10.97
CA ASP A 488 -26.08 -29.68 11.58
C ASP A 488 -26.37 -28.93 12.90
N GLU A 489 -25.35 -28.62 13.71
CA GLU A 489 -25.54 -27.81 14.93
C GLU A 489 -25.78 -26.33 14.62
N ILE A 490 -25.10 -25.76 13.60
CA ILE A 490 -25.34 -24.41 13.09
C ILE A 490 -26.80 -24.31 12.59
N ALA A 491 -27.28 -25.29 11.84
CA ALA A 491 -28.66 -25.37 11.36
C ALA A 491 -29.70 -25.30 12.49
N LYS A 492 -29.40 -25.92 13.62
CA LYS A 492 -30.29 -25.94 14.81
C LYS A 492 -30.18 -24.67 15.66
N SER A 493 -29.22 -23.82 15.42
CA SER A 493 -28.94 -22.65 16.26
C SER A 493 -30.00 -21.56 16.21
N GLY A 494 -30.82 -21.53 15.14
CA GLY A 494 -31.81 -20.49 14.91
C GLY A 494 -31.21 -19.17 14.36
N LEU A 495 -29.91 -19.14 14.03
CA LEU A 495 -29.28 -17.99 13.40
C LEU A 495 -29.71 -17.88 11.93
N LEU A 496 -29.92 -16.65 11.47
CA LEU A 496 -30.37 -16.38 10.11
C LEU A 496 -29.20 -16.46 9.13
N ILE A 497 -29.48 -16.78 7.86
CA ILE A 497 -28.48 -16.86 6.79
C ILE A 497 -27.69 -15.56 6.69
N ASN A 498 -28.37 -14.41 6.68
CA ASN A 498 -27.70 -13.10 6.60
C ASN A 498 -26.83 -12.78 7.83
N GLU A 499 -27.16 -13.27 9.01
CA GLU A 499 -26.35 -13.12 10.22
C GLU A 499 -25.05 -13.93 10.11
N LEU A 500 -25.14 -15.18 9.64
CA LEU A 500 -23.99 -16.06 9.44
C LEU A 500 -23.04 -15.51 8.36
N VAL A 501 -23.60 -15.17 7.20
CA VAL A 501 -22.84 -14.62 6.05
C VAL A 501 -22.19 -13.29 6.43
N SER A 502 -22.93 -12.37 7.06
CA SER A 502 -22.36 -11.07 7.44
C SER A 502 -21.29 -11.18 8.52
N THR A 503 -21.39 -12.14 9.44
CA THR A 503 -20.38 -12.35 10.49
C THR A 503 -19.08 -12.92 9.89
N ALA A 504 -19.18 -13.91 9.01
CA ALA A 504 -18.03 -14.45 8.29
C ALA A 504 -17.36 -13.39 7.40
N TRP A 505 -18.16 -12.59 6.68
CA TRP A 505 -17.65 -11.46 5.90
C TRP A 505 -16.94 -10.42 6.78
N SER A 506 -17.53 -10.04 7.91
CA SER A 506 -16.92 -9.10 8.86
C SER A 506 -15.55 -9.57 9.35
N SER A 507 -15.36 -10.87 9.51
CA SER A 507 -14.08 -11.48 9.89
C SER A 507 -13.09 -11.48 8.71
N GLY A 508 -13.45 -12.12 7.59
CA GLY A 508 -12.56 -12.35 6.45
C GLY A 508 -12.19 -11.09 5.68
N SER A 509 -13.17 -10.19 5.48
CA SER A 509 -12.98 -9.01 4.63
C SER A 509 -12.14 -7.88 5.25
N THR A 510 -11.63 -8.06 6.48
CA THR A 510 -10.63 -7.15 7.06
C THR A 510 -9.25 -7.30 6.43
N TYR A 511 -9.02 -8.36 5.68
CA TYR A 511 -7.77 -8.61 4.99
C TYR A 511 -7.41 -7.49 4.02
N ARG A 512 -6.11 -7.17 3.95
CA ARG A 512 -5.52 -6.26 2.98
C ARG A 512 -4.40 -6.97 2.22
N GLY A 513 -4.56 -7.11 0.91
CA GLY A 513 -3.54 -7.68 0.03
C GLY A 513 -2.28 -6.83 -0.07
N SER A 514 -2.37 -5.53 0.25
CA SER A 514 -1.25 -4.59 0.22
C SER A 514 -0.15 -4.91 1.24
N ASP A 515 -0.51 -5.36 2.45
CA ASP A 515 0.44 -5.69 3.53
C ASP A 515 0.17 -7.03 4.23
N ARG A 516 -0.77 -7.81 3.71
CA ARG A 516 -1.18 -9.14 4.24
C ARG A 516 -1.65 -9.12 5.69
N ARG A 517 -2.20 -8.01 6.15
CA ARG A 517 -2.79 -7.87 7.49
C ARG A 517 -4.30 -8.12 7.46
N GLY A 518 -4.88 -8.42 8.62
CA GLY A 518 -6.31 -8.71 8.76
C GLY A 518 -6.68 -10.11 8.33
N GLY A 519 -7.99 -10.35 8.11
CA GLY A 519 -8.55 -11.64 7.74
C GLY A 519 -9.22 -12.39 8.87
N ALA A 520 -9.69 -13.59 8.58
CA ALA A 520 -10.46 -14.42 9.51
C ALA A 520 -9.58 -15.15 10.54
N ASN A 521 -8.31 -15.44 10.18
CA ASN A 521 -7.40 -16.17 11.04
C ASN A 521 -7.06 -15.36 12.29
N GLY A 522 -7.01 -16.02 13.44
CA GLY A 522 -6.88 -15.36 14.73
C GLY A 522 -8.20 -15.01 15.40
N ALA A 523 -9.35 -15.13 14.71
CA ALA A 523 -10.69 -14.79 15.25
C ALA A 523 -10.72 -13.41 15.95
N ARG A 524 -9.94 -12.42 15.49
CA ARG A 524 -9.79 -11.12 16.15
C ARG A 524 -11.09 -10.31 16.20
N ILE A 525 -12.10 -10.74 15.48
CA ILE A 525 -13.46 -10.19 15.60
C ILE A 525 -14.05 -10.36 17.01
N LEU A 526 -13.50 -11.28 17.82
CA LEU A 526 -13.85 -11.48 19.24
C LEU A 526 -13.05 -10.56 20.18
N LEU A 527 -11.99 -9.92 19.69
CA LEU A 527 -10.99 -9.20 20.47
C LEU A 527 -11.04 -7.69 20.23
N GLU A 528 -10.46 -6.91 21.14
CA GLU A 528 -10.18 -5.49 20.91
C GLU A 528 -9.13 -5.33 19.80
N PRO A 529 -9.29 -4.36 18.88
CA PRO A 529 -10.40 -3.40 18.82
C PRO A 529 -11.57 -3.88 17.94
N GLN A 530 -11.44 -4.99 17.20
CA GLN A 530 -12.38 -5.41 16.13
C GLN A 530 -13.79 -5.68 16.62
N LYS A 531 -13.95 -6.23 17.83
CA LYS A 531 -15.29 -6.55 18.37
C LYS A 531 -16.20 -5.32 18.53
N HIS A 532 -15.60 -4.11 18.61
CA HIS A 532 -16.31 -2.85 18.76
C HIS A 532 -16.37 -2.00 17.51
N TRP A 533 -15.74 -2.42 16.40
CA TRP A 533 -15.83 -1.68 15.15
C TRP A 533 -17.28 -1.57 14.69
N ALA A 534 -17.69 -0.33 14.38
CA ALA A 534 -19.04 -0.08 13.88
C ALA A 534 -19.36 -0.92 12.63
N ALA A 535 -18.39 -1.05 11.70
CA ALA A 535 -18.52 -1.86 10.48
C ALA A 535 -18.91 -3.33 10.75
N ASN A 536 -18.57 -3.88 11.92
CA ASN A 536 -18.88 -5.26 12.30
C ASN A 536 -20.27 -5.42 12.92
N ASN A 537 -21.00 -4.32 13.13
CA ASN A 537 -22.29 -4.33 13.81
C ASN A 537 -22.22 -5.07 15.16
N PRO A 538 -21.68 -4.45 16.23
CA PRO A 538 -21.49 -5.12 17.53
C PRO A 538 -22.76 -5.76 18.08
N LYS A 539 -23.92 -5.16 17.83
CA LYS A 539 -25.23 -5.73 18.24
C LYS A 539 -25.48 -7.10 17.62
N ARG A 540 -25.13 -7.28 16.34
CA ARG A 540 -25.20 -8.59 15.66
C ARG A 540 -24.17 -9.56 16.23
N LEU A 541 -22.93 -9.11 16.44
CA LEU A 541 -21.87 -9.95 16.98
C LEU A 541 -22.23 -10.49 18.36
N TYR A 542 -22.79 -9.67 19.24
CA TYR A 542 -23.24 -10.09 20.57
C TYR A 542 -24.39 -11.14 20.56
N LYS A 543 -25.12 -11.24 19.45
CA LYS A 543 -26.09 -12.30 19.22
C LYS A 543 -25.40 -13.56 18.66
N VAL A 544 -24.60 -13.45 17.66
CA VAL A 544 -24.05 -14.56 16.84
C VAL A 544 -22.92 -15.29 17.57
N LEU A 545 -21.91 -14.53 18.04
CA LEU A 545 -20.67 -15.11 18.57
C LEU A 545 -20.87 -16.01 19.78
N PRO A 546 -21.72 -15.68 20.79
CA PRO A 546 -21.95 -16.58 21.91
C PRO A 546 -22.60 -17.92 21.51
N VAL A 547 -23.42 -17.90 20.45
CA VAL A 547 -24.04 -19.14 19.92
C VAL A 547 -22.97 -20.02 19.27
N LEU A 548 -22.10 -19.44 18.46
CA LEU A 548 -20.97 -20.15 17.83
C LEU A 548 -19.98 -20.67 18.90
N GLU A 549 -19.67 -19.87 19.93
CA GLU A 549 -18.82 -20.31 21.05
C GLU A 549 -19.39 -21.53 21.78
N ASN A 550 -20.70 -21.55 21.96
CA ASN A 550 -21.35 -22.70 22.60
C ASN A 550 -21.25 -23.96 21.72
N ILE A 551 -21.41 -23.81 20.39
CA ILE A 551 -21.22 -24.92 19.43
C ILE A 551 -19.77 -25.42 19.49
N GLN A 552 -18.78 -24.49 19.46
CA GLN A 552 -17.37 -24.82 19.58
C GLN A 552 -17.07 -25.59 20.87
N LYS A 553 -17.48 -25.06 22.02
CA LYS A 553 -17.27 -25.70 23.35
C LYS A 553 -17.88 -27.11 23.40
N LYS A 554 -19.11 -27.25 22.91
CA LYS A 554 -19.81 -28.54 22.84
C LYS A 554 -19.11 -29.56 21.95
N PHE A 555 -18.59 -29.11 20.79
CA PHE A 555 -17.84 -29.97 19.87
C PHE A 555 -16.48 -30.35 20.47
N ASN A 556 -15.70 -29.37 20.91
CA ASN A 556 -14.33 -29.57 21.41
C ASN A 556 -14.29 -30.39 22.72
N SER A 557 -15.38 -30.43 23.50
CA SER A 557 -15.48 -31.26 24.70
C SER A 557 -15.68 -32.74 24.39
N LYS A 558 -16.13 -33.12 23.18
CA LYS A 558 -16.42 -34.49 22.78
C LYS A 558 -15.20 -35.22 22.17
N SER A 559 -14.17 -34.48 21.75
CA SER A 559 -12.98 -35.04 21.10
C SER A 559 -11.73 -34.62 21.86
N ALA A 560 -10.85 -35.58 22.15
CA ALA A 560 -9.56 -35.29 22.79
C ALA A 560 -8.55 -34.71 21.83
N SER A 561 -8.55 -35.13 20.54
CA SER A 561 -7.53 -34.74 19.55
C SER A 561 -8.03 -33.74 18.52
N ARG A 562 -9.23 -33.94 17.97
CA ARG A 562 -9.78 -33.03 16.94
C ARG A 562 -10.57 -31.90 17.56
N LYS A 563 -10.21 -30.69 17.15
CA LYS A 563 -10.85 -29.46 17.62
C LYS A 563 -11.13 -28.50 16.46
N ILE A 564 -12.02 -27.56 16.70
CA ILE A 564 -12.25 -26.43 15.79
C ILE A 564 -11.99 -25.12 16.53
N SER A 565 -11.26 -24.19 15.91
CA SER A 565 -11.09 -22.82 16.38
C SER A 565 -12.36 -21.99 16.15
N MET A 566 -12.50 -20.86 16.84
CA MET A 566 -13.56 -19.89 16.52
C MET A 566 -13.35 -19.28 15.13
N ALA A 567 -12.12 -19.05 14.71
CA ALA A 567 -11.79 -18.58 13.38
C ALA A 567 -12.35 -19.49 12.29
N ASP A 568 -12.09 -20.81 12.41
CA ASP A 568 -12.64 -21.79 11.47
C ASP A 568 -14.16 -21.92 11.59
N LEU A 569 -14.73 -21.88 12.79
CA LEU A 569 -16.17 -22.01 12.97
C LEU A 569 -16.96 -20.81 12.41
N ILE A 570 -16.41 -19.59 12.52
CA ILE A 570 -16.99 -18.39 11.90
C ILE A 570 -17.01 -18.55 10.37
N VAL A 571 -15.89 -18.96 9.76
CA VAL A 571 -15.83 -19.21 8.32
C VAL A 571 -16.79 -20.33 7.91
N LEU A 572 -16.82 -21.44 8.66
CA LEU A 572 -17.74 -22.57 8.40
C LEU A 572 -19.22 -22.15 8.52
N SER A 573 -19.53 -21.24 9.42
CA SER A 573 -20.89 -20.71 9.56
C SER A 573 -21.34 -19.93 8.31
N GLY A 574 -20.43 -19.12 7.72
CA GLY A 574 -20.64 -18.45 6.45
C GLY A 574 -20.81 -19.45 5.29
N VAL A 575 -19.96 -20.48 5.23
CA VAL A 575 -20.08 -21.60 4.28
C VAL A 575 -21.45 -22.24 4.35
N TYR A 576 -21.92 -22.59 5.55
CA TYR A 576 -23.26 -23.15 5.75
C TYR A 576 -24.36 -22.18 5.26
N GLY A 577 -24.24 -20.89 5.54
CA GLY A 577 -25.21 -19.88 5.10
C GLY A 577 -25.29 -19.80 3.59
N VAL A 578 -24.15 -19.77 2.88
CA VAL A 578 -24.07 -19.72 1.41
C VAL A 578 -24.63 -21.01 0.79
N GLU A 579 -24.24 -22.18 1.27
CA GLU A 579 -24.75 -23.48 0.77
C GLU A 579 -26.27 -23.59 0.94
N THR A 580 -26.78 -23.14 2.09
CA THR A 580 -28.21 -23.16 2.38
C THR A 580 -28.98 -22.23 1.45
N ALA A 581 -28.45 -21.01 1.21
CA ALA A 581 -29.07 -20.06 0.31
C ALA A 581 -29.07 -20.54 -1.16
N ALA A 582 -27.96 -21.15 -1.60
CA ALA A 582 -27.87 -21.76 -2.92
C ALA A 582 -28.88 -22.91 -3.08
N LYS A 583 -28.98 -23.78 -2.07
CA LYS A 583 -29.98 -24.87 -2.04
C LYS A 583 -31.41 -24.35 -2.11
N ASN A 584 -31.71 -23.28 -1.37
CA ASN A 584 -33.03 -22.63 -1.40
C ASN A 584 -33.34 -22.04 -2.79
N ALA A 585 -32.32 -21.64 -3.55
CA ALA A 585 -32.41 -21.19 -4.95
C ALA A 585 -32.43 -22.35 -5.97
N GLY A 586 -32.41 -23.61 -5.52
CA GLY A 586 -32.45 -24.81 -6.37
C GLY A 586 -31.09 -25.34 -6.83
N PHE A 587 -29.98 -24.84 -6.27
CA PHE A 587 -28.61 -25.27 -6.64
C PHE A 587 -27.97 -26.09 -5.51
N SER A 588 -27.46 -27.27 -5.83
CA SER A 588 -26.68 -28.09 -4.90
C SER A 588 -25.20 -27.77 -5.11
N VAL A 589 -24.64 -26.97 -4.23
CA VAL A 589 -23.22 -26.58 -4.26
C VAL A 589 -22.53 -26.98 -2.98
N THR A 590 -21.24 -27.27 -3.05
CA THR A 590 -20.33 -27.38 -1.92
C THR A 590 -19.41 -26.18 -1.93
N VAL A 591 -19.48 -25.34 -0.91
CA VAL A 591 -18.52 -24.25 -0.72
C VAL A 591 -17.26 -24.83 -0.10
N PRO A 592 -16.08 -24.66 -0.73
CA PRO A 592 -14.84 -25.17 -0.16
C PRO A 592 -14.59 -24.63 1.24
N PHE A 593 -14.10 -25.49 2.12
CA PHE A 593 -13.71 -25.13 3.46
C PHE A 593 -12.43 -25.86 3.84
N THR A 594 -11.39 -25.13 4.18
CA THR A 594 -10.12 -25.66 4.64
C THR A 594 -9.96 -25.29 6.12
N PRO A 595 -9.97 -26.29 7.04
CA PRO A 595 -9.73 -26.05 8.46
C PRO A 595 -8.24 -25.85 8.75
N GLY A 596 -7.94 -25.21 9.89
CA GLY A 596 -6.56 -25.04 10.39
C GLY A 596 -6.24 -23.60 10.83
N ARG A 597 -7.22 -22.69 10.80
CA ARG A 597 -7.09 -21.38 11.45
C ARG A 597 -7.05 -21.58 12.96
N MET A 598 -6.34 -20.68 13.63
CA MET A 598 -6.20 -20.67 15.09
C MET A 598 -6.76 -19.37 15.67
N ASP A 599 -7.07 -19.38 16.94
CA ASP A 599 -7.58 -18.22 17.67
C ASP A 599 -6.41 -17.49 18.35
N ALA A 600 -6.23 -16.21 18.07
CA ALA A 600 -5.28 -15.35 18.75
C ALA A 600 -5.82 -14.95 20.13
N THR A 601 -4.91 -14.55 21.03
CA THR A 601 -5.28 -13.94 22.32
C THR A 601 -5.25 -12.41 22.23
N GLN A 602 -5.75 -11.73 23.27
CA GLN A 602 -5.69 -10.28 23.34
C GLN A 602 -4.24 -9.78 23.41
N GLU A 603 -3.35 -10.51 24.09
CA GLU A 603 -1.92 -10.21 24.21
C GLU A 603 -1.20 -10.36 22.87
N GLN A 604 -1.69 -11.19 21.97
CA GLN A 604 -1.20 -11.37 20.60
C GLN A 604 -1.81 -10.37 19.61
N THR A 605 -2.56 -9.39 20.09
CA THR A 605 -3.27 -8.42 19.26
C THR A 605 -2.73 -7.01 19.51
N ASP A 606 -2.05 -6.43 18.52
CA ASP A 606 -1.62 -5.03 18.54
C ASP A 606 -2.82 -4.12 18.38
N VAL A 607 -3.45 -3.74 19.49
CA VAL A 607 -4.67 -2.93 19.51
C VAL A 607 -4.51 -1.62 18.74
N LYS A 608 -3.37 -0.93 18.90
CA LYS A 608 -3.10 0.34 18.21
C LYS A 608 -2.83 0.14 16.72
N GLY A 609 -1.95 -0.80 16.40
CA GLY A 609 -1.59 -1.09 15.01
C GLY A 609 -2.75 -1.73 14.24
N MET A 610 -3.68 -2.42 14.91
CA MET A 610 -4.85 -3.01 14.28
C MET A 610 -5.99 -2.02 14.06
N ALA A 611 -6.03 -0.91 14.79
CA ALA A 611 -7.09 0.10 14.63
C ALA A 611 -7.16 0.68 13.21
N VAL A 612 -6.03 0.73 12.48
CA VAL A 612 -5.98 1.22 11.09
C VAL A 612 -6.69 0.28 10.09
N LEU A 613 -7.00 -0.96 10.50
CA LEU A 613 -7.74 -1.92 9.67
C LEU A 613 -9.26 -1.73 9.75
N GLU A 614 -9.77 -0.86 10.65
CA GLU A 614 -11.20 -0.59 10.74
C GLU A 614 -11.73 -0.07 9.40
N PRO A 615 -12.69 -0.76 8.79
CA PRO A 615 -13.24 -0.31 7.52
C PRO A 615 -13.89 1.06 7.65
N THR A 616 -13.47 2.01 6.83
CA THR A 616 -14.13 3.32 6.69
C THR A 616 -15.35 3.23 5.80
N ALA A 617 -15.31 2.32 4.83
CA ALA A 617 -16.41 1.96 3.96
C ALA A 617 -16.33 0.46 3.63
N ASP A 618 -17.48 -0.15 3.40
CA ASP A 618 -17.60 -1.50 2.85
C ASP A 618 -18.82 -1.56 1.93
N GLY A 619 -18.61 -1.28 0.66
CA GLY A 619 -19.66 -1.28 -0.34
C GLY A 619 -20.33 -2.65 -0.51
N PHE A 620 -19.65 -3.75 -0.18
CA PHE A 620 -20.25 -5.10 -0.20
C PHE A 620 -21.41 -5.26 0.82
N ARG A 621 -21.42 -4.44 1.87
CA ARG A 621 -22.48 -4.41 2.90
C ARG A 621 -23.23 -3.09 2.97
N ASN A 622 -23.05 -2.18 2.02
CA ASN A 622 -23.59 -0.81 2.09
C ASN A 622 -23.23 -0.07 3.39
N TYR A 623 -22.01 -0.29 3.90
CA TYR A 623 -21.50 0.40 5.09
C TYR A 623 -20.66 1.61 4.69
N LEU A 624 -20.96 2.73 5.34
CA LEU A 624 -20.18 3.97 5.26
C LEU A 624 -20.10 4.57 6.68
N LYS A 625 -18.88 4.72 7.20
CA LYS A 625 -18.68 5.21 8.58
C LYS A 625 -19.09 6.66 8.74
N THR A 626 -18.80 7.48 7.74
CA THR A 626 -19.08 8.92 7.68
C THR A 626 -19.11 9.34 6.22
N LYS A 627 -19.53 10.56 5.95
CA LYS A 627 -19.47 11.15 4.62
C LYS A 627 -18.01 11.43 4.24
N TYR A 628 -17.61 10.98 3.05
CA TYR A 628 -16.28 11.21 2.49
C TYR A 628 -16.38 12.12 1.26
N THR A 629 -15.26 12.75 0.90
CA THR A 629 -15.11 13.50 -0.35
C THR A 629 -14.96 12.58 -1.57
N VAL A 630 -14.57 11.33 -1.33
CA VAL A 630 -14.43 10.29 -2.36
C VAL A 630 -15.77 9.59 -2.55
N ALA A 631 -16.16 9.37 -3.81
CA ALA A 631 -17.41 8.70 -4.15
C ALA A 631 -17.47 7.26 -3.63
N THR A 632 -18.64 6.82 -3.16
CA THR A 632 -18.86 5.51 -2.53
C THR A 632 -18.46 4.35 -3.44
N GLU A 633 -18.70 4.47 -4.74
CA GLU A 633 -18.28 3.47 -5.75
C GLU A 633 -16.75 3.38 -5.90
N ALA A 634 -16.01 4.47 -5.72
CA ALA A 634 -14.55 4.44 -5.73
C ALA A 634 -14.01 3.75 -4.47
N LEU A 635 -14.64 3.97 -3.31
CA LEU A 635 -14.30 3.24 -2.07
C LEU A 635 -14.61 1.74 -2.18
N LEU A 636 -15.64 1.35 -2.95
CA LEU A 636 -15.92 -0.06 -3.26
C LEU A 636 -14.79 -0.68 -4.10
N VAL A 637 -14.33 0.00 -5.14
CA VAL A 637 -13.21 -0.47 -5.99
C VAL A 637 -11.92 -0.58 -5.17
N ASP A 638 -11.63 0.39 -4.32
CA ASP A 638 -10.48 0.35 -3.41
C ASP A 638 -10.54 -0.87 -2.47
N LYS A 639 -11.70 -1.13 -1.86
CA LYS A 639 -11.92 -2.31 -1.03
C LYS A 639 -11.76 -3.62 -1.81
N ALA A 640 -12.27 -3.67 -3.03
CA ALA A 640 -12.13 -4.84 -3.91
C ALA A 640 -10.65 -5.11 -4.25
N GLN A 641 -9.88 -4.07 -4.54
CA GLN A 641 -8.45 -4.18 -4.79
C GLN A 641 -7.69 -4.69 -3.56
N LEU A 642 -7.98 -4.17 -2.36
CA LEU A 642 -7.38 -4.66 -1.11
C LEU A 642 -7.71 -6.14 -0.84
N LEU A 643 -8.87 -6.61 -1.30
CA LEU A 643 -9.26 -8.02 -1.28
C LEU A 643 -8.76 -8.80 -2.50
N THR A 644 -7.90 -8.21 -3.34
CA THR A 644 -7.35 -8.82 -4.56
C THR A 644 -8.39 -9.31 -5.56
N LEU A 645 -9.58 -8.70 -5.57
CA LEU A 645 -10.69 -9.08 -6.44
C LEU A 645 -10.55 -8.47 -7.83
N THR A 646 -10.96 -9.23 -8.84
CA THR A 646 -11.20 -8.74 -10.19
C THR A 646 -12.57 -8.05 -10.29
N ALA A 647 -12.84 -7.31 -11.38
CA ALA A 647 -14.13 -6.68 -11.59
C ALA A 647 -15.30 -7.69 -11.64
N PRO A 648 -15.19 -8.88 -12.30
CA PRO A 648 -16.22 -9.91 -12.21
C PRO A 648 -16.44 -10.47 -10.80
N GLU A 649 -15.35 -10.72 -10.03
CA GLU A 649 -15.46 -11.20 -8.64
C GLU A 649 -16.11 -10.15 -7.73
N MET A 650 -15.76 -8.88 -7.88
CA MET A 650 -16.43 -7.78 -7.16
C MET A 650 -17.91 -7.73 -7.51
N THR A 651 -18.26 -7.82 -8.79
CA THR A 651 -19.65 -7.76 -9.29
C THR A 651 -20.48 -8.89 -8.71
N VAL A 652 -20.02 -10.13 -8.83
CA VAL A 652 -20.79 -11.29 -8.35
C VAL A 652 -20.98 -11.28 -6.84
N LEU A 653 -19.95 -10.83 -6.08
CA LEU A 653 -20.06 -10.68 -4.63
C LEU A 653 -21.09 -9.64 -4.22
N ILE A 654 -21.12 -8.49 -4.88
CA ILE A 654 -22.17 -7.48 -4.62
C ILE A 654 -23.55 -8.09 -4.85
N GLY A 655 -23.81 -8.69 -6.01
CA GLY A 655 -25.11 -9.30 -6.33
C GLY A 655 -25.55 -10.31 -5.29
N GLY A 656 -24.66 -11.22 -4.87
CA GLY A 656 -24.99 -12.23 -3.88
C GLY A 656 -25.17 -11.69 -2.46
N MET A 657 -24.32 -10.75 -2.03
CA MET A 657 -24.48 -10.11 -0.71
C MET A 657 -25.80 -9.34 -0.61
N ARG A 658 -26.25 -8.73 -1.71
CA ARG A 658 -27.59 -8.08 -1.78
C ARG A 658 -28.71 -9.10 -1.76
N ALA A 659 -28.63 -10.15 -2.56
CA ALA A 659 -29.65 -11.22 -2.58
C ALA A 659 -29.83 -11.87 -1.20
N LEU A 660 -28.75 -12.02 -0.44
CA LEU A 660 -28.76 -12.55 0.93
C LEU A 660 -29.12 -11.51 2.00
N ASN A 661 -29.39 -10.27 1.62
CA ASN A 661 -29.61 -9.16 2.56
C ASN A 661 -28.52 -9.07 3.64
N ALA A 662 -27.28 -9.23 3.22
CA ALA A 662 -26.12 -9.16 4.12
C ALA A 662 -25.67 -7.71 4.42
N ASN A 663 -26.50 -6.74 4.16
CA ASN A 663 -26.26 -5.33 4.35
C ASN A 663 -26.02 -4.98 5.84
N TYR A 664 -25.27 -3.90 6.04
CA TYR A 664 -25.06 -3.33 7.35
C TYR A 664 -26.39 -2.85 7.94
N ASP A 665 -26.59 -3.18 9.22
CA ASP A 665 -27.77 -2.82 10.03
C ASP A 665 -29.13 -3.15 9.39
N GLY A 666 -29.18 -4.17 8.53
CA GLY A 666 -30.42 -4.62 7.88
C GLY A 666 -30.98 -3.68 6.81
N SER A 667 -30.17 -2.73 6.31
CA SER A 667 -30.54 -1.85 5.21
C SER A 667 -31.06 -2.64 4.01
N GLN A 668 -32.12 -2.13 3.36
CA GLN A 668 -32.73 -2.75 2.19
C GLN A 668 -32.20 -2.14 0.87
N HIS A 669 -31.23 -1.23 0.91
CA HIS A 669 -30.66 -0.67 -0.29
C HIS A 669 -29.94 -1.72 -1.13
N GLY A 670 -30.28 -1.81 -2.41
CA GLY A 670 -29.71 -2.81 -3.32
C GLY A 670 -30.33 -4.21 -3.19
N VAL A 671 -31.22 -4.45 -2.24
CA VAL A 671 -31.93 -5.74 -2.10
C VAL A 671 -33.05 -5.79 -3.13
N PHE A 672 -32.69 -6.09 -4.38
CA PHE A 672 -33.62 -6.11 -5.51
C PHE A 672 -34.27 -7.48 -5.70
N THR A 673 -34.73 -8.10 -4.61
CA THR A 673 -35.41 -9.37 -4.65
C THR A 673 -36.49 -9.45 -3.55
N THR A 674 -37.55 -10.19 -3.83
CA THR A 674 -38.55 -10.60 -2.84
C THR A 674 -38.29 -12.01 -2.30
N GLU A 675 -37.34 -12.74 -2.89
CA GLU A 675 -36.97 -14.11 -2.57
C GLU A 675 -35.96 -14.14 -1.41
N LYS A 676 -36.48 -14.22 -0.19
CA LYS A 676 -35.65 -14.25 1.02
C LYS A 676 -34.82 -15.54 1.13
N ASP A 677 -33.62 -15.40 1.69
CA ASP A 677 -32.71 -16.51 1.99
C ASP A 677 -32.37 -17.39 0.77
N LYS A 678 -32.43 -16.81 -0.45
CA LYS A 678 -32.07 -17.47 -1.69
C LYS A 678 -30.91 -16.74 -2.38
N LEU A 679 -29.94 -17.49 -2.86
CA LEU A 679 -28.82 -16.95 -3.66
C LEU A 679 -29.25 -16.88 -5.15
N THR A 680 -29.95 -15.81 -5.52
CA THR A 680 -30.45 -15.57 -6.88
C THR A 680 -29.70 -14.44 -7.56
N ASN A 681 -29.75 -14.39 -8.90
CA ASN A 681 -29.22 -13.30 -9.72
C ASN A 681 -30.17 -12.09 -9.84
N ASP A 682 -31.20 -12.02 -9.04
CA ASP A 682 -32.26 -10.99 -9.08
C ASP A 682 -31.72 -9.56 -8.98
N PHE A 683 -30.61 -9.35 -8.26
CA PHE A 683 -29.94 -8.05 -8.19
C PHE A 683 -29.67 -7.50 -9.60
N PHE A 684 -29.07 -8.28 -10.47
CA PHE A 684 -28.72 -7.85 -11.83
C PHE A 684 -29.97 -7.74 -12.74
N VAL A 685 -30.86 -8.69 -12.64
CA VAL A 685 -32.10 -8.68 -13.42
C VAL A 685 -32.94 -7.43 -13.14
N ASN A 686 -33.12 -7.09 -11.86
CA ASN A 686 -33.89 -5.93 -11.43
C ASN A 686 -33.15 -4.60 -11.57
N LEU A 687 -31.82 -4.60 -11.46
CA LEU A 687 -31.00 -3.41 -11.71
C LEU A 687 -31.11 -2.94 -13.16
N LEU A 688 -31.12 -3.88 -14.11
CA LEU A 688 -31.14 -3.62 -15.54
C LEU A 688 -32.56 -3.53 -16.13
N ASP A 689 -33.60 -3.68 -15.29
CA ASP A 689 -35.02 -3.60 -15.73
C ASP A 689 -35.34 -2.19 -16.22
N ILE A 690 -35.62 -2.04 -17.53
CA ILE A 690 -35.98 -0.78 -18.16
C ILE A 690 -37.24 -0.14 -17.57
N ASN A 691 -38.10 -0.94 -16.91
CA ASN A 691 -39.32 -0.46 -16.28
C ASN A 691 -39.08 0.20 -14.92
N THR A 692 -37.83 0.20 -14.41
CA THR A 692 -37.50 0.90 -13.20
C THR A 692 -36.85 2.26 -13.51
N VAL A 693 -37.40 3.34 -12.95
CA VAL A 693 -36.87 4.71 -13.07
C VAL A 693 -36.22 5.07 -11.72
N TRP A 694 -34.95 5.40 -11.76
CA TRP A 694 -34.19 5.78 -10.58
C TRP A 694 -34.17 7.30 -10.39
N THR A 695 -34.43 7.74 -9.16
CA THR A 695 -34.39 9.15 -8.77
C THR A 695 -33.65 9.29 -7.45
N ALA A 696 -32.73 10.23 -7.37
CA ALA A 696 -32.06 10.55 -6.10
C ALA A 696 -33.09 11.10 -5.08
N ILE A 697 -32.99 10.64 -3.84
CA ILE A 697 -33.89 11.06 -2.75
C ILE A 697 -33.22 11.99 -1.74
N ASN A 698 -31.94 12.33 -1.97
CA ASN A 698 -31.19 13.31 -1.20
C ASN A 698 -30.31 14.18 -2.13
N ASP A 699 -29.95 15.35 -1.68
CA ASP A 699 -29.18 16.33 -2.46
C ASP A 699 -27.78 15.81 -2.79
N GLU A 700 -27.21 14.98 -1.93
CA GLU A 700 -25.90 14.34 -2.12
C GLU A 700 -25.89 13.27 -3.21
N LYS A 701 -27.06 12.80 -3.65
CA LYS A 701 -27.22 11.71 -4.61
C LYS A 701 -26.51 10.41 -4.20
N GLU A 702 -26.55 10.10 -2.89
CA GLU A 702 -25.99 8.86 -2.33
C GLU A 702 -27.03 7.73 -2.26
N VAL A 703 -28.32 8.08 -2.13
CA VAL A 703 -29.43 7.15 -2.05
C VAL A 703 -30.47 7.47 -3.13
N PHE A 704 -31.02 6.43 -3.72
CA PHE A 704 -31.94 6.51 -4.85
C PHE A 704 -33.18 5.67 -4.58
N GLU A 705 -34.31 6.13 -5.10
CA GLU A 705 -35.55 5.38 -5.16
C GLU A 705 -35.82 4.92 -6.60
N GLY A 706 -36.08 3.63 -6.77
CA GLY A 706 -36.50 3.02 -8.01
C GLY A 706 -38.03 2.90 -8.05
N LYS A 707 -38.65 3.51 -9.04
CA LYS A 707 -40.11 3.48 -9.25
C LYS A 707 -40.47 2.71 -10.54
N ASP A 708 -41.59 2.01 -10.48
CA ASP A 708 -42.17 1.42 -11.68
C ASP A 708 -42.57 2.54 -12.66
N ARG A 709 -42.07 2.45 -13.87
CA ARG A 709 -42.23 3.48 -14.93
C ARG A 709 -43.67 3.78 -15.26
N THR A 710 -44.55 2.76 -15.24
CA THR A 710 -45.94 2.87 -15.64
C THR A 710 -46.81 3.35 -14.49
N THR A 711 -46.64 2.80 -13.31
CA THR A 711 -47.49 3.05 -12.14
C THR A 711 -46.97 4.14 -11.20
N GLY A 712 -45.72 4.52 -11.33
CA GLY A 712 -45.05 5.46 -10.42
C GLY A 712 -44.82 4.92 -9.00
N LYS A 713 -45.19 3.67 -8.72
CA LYS A 713 -45.05 3.06 -7.39
C LYS A 713 -43.57 2.74 -7.10
N ALA A 714 -43.14 3.03 -5.88
CA ALA A 714 -41.82 2.63 -5.41
C ALA A 714 -41.65 1.10 -5.42
N LYS A 715 -40.54 0.62 -5.97
CA LYS A 715 -40.16 -0.79 -6.05
C LYS A 715 -38.95 -1.07 -5.16
N TRP A 716 -37.91 -0.28 -5.31
CA TRP A 716 -36.59 -0.52 -4.72
C TRP A 716 -35.98 0.74 -4.16
N THR A 717 -34.96 0.58 -3.31
CA THR A 717 -34.01 1.64 -2.96
C THR A 717 -32.58 1.16 -3.21
N ALA A 718 -31.69 2.08 -3.55
CA ALA A 718 -30.30 1.76 -3.90
C ALA A 718 -29.35 2.83 -3.38
N THR A 719 -28.07 2.46 -3.23
CA THR A 719 -26.96 3.41 -3.07
C THR A 719 -26.22 3.60 -4.38
N ARG A 720 -25.27 4.54 -4.42
CA ARG A 720 -24.34 4.68 -5.56
C ARG A 720 -23.55 3.38 -5.82
N ALA A 721 -23.13 2.69 -4.77
CA ALA A 721 -22.42 1.42 -4.86
C ALA A 721 -23.27 0.30 -5.49
N ASP A 722 -24.60 0.42 -5.51
CA ASP A 722 -25.49 -0.50 -6.22
C ASP A 722 -25.68 -0.09 -7.68
N LEU A 723 -26.00 1.19 -7.92
CA LEU A 723 -26.34 1.68 -9.25
C LEU A 723 -25.17 1.79 -10.20
N ILE A 724 -23.92 1.83 -9.70
CA ILE A 724 -22.73 1.89 -10.55
C ILE A 724 -22.63 0.67 -11.48
N PHE A 725 -23.14 -0.50 -11.07
CA PHE A 725 -23.16 -1.72 -11.89
C PHE A 725 -24.11 -1.65 -13.09
N GLY A 726 -25.07 -0.73 -13.09
CA GLY A 726 -25.90 -0.44 -14.26
C GLY A 726 -25.43 0.81 -15.01
N SER A 727 -24.66 1.70 -14.36
CA SER A 727 -24.25 2.99 -14.92
C SER A 727 -22.88 2.95 -15.61
N ASN A 728 -21.85 2.38 -14.97
CA ASN A 728 -20.53 2.21 -15.59
C ASN A 728 -20.61 1.15 -16.69
N SER A 729 -20.18 1.48 -17.91
CA SER A 729 -20.34 0.61 -19.08
C SER A 729 -19.64 -0.74 -18.95
N GLU A 730 -18.52 -0.80 -18.27
CA GLU A 730 -17.75 -2.02 -18.05
C GLU A 730 -18.42 -2.91 -16.98
N LEU A 731 -18.78 -2.33 -15.82
CA LEU A 731 -19.51 -3.08 -14.80
C LEU A 731 -20.87 -3.53 -15.29
N ARG A 732 -21.55 -2.72 -16.13
CA ARG A 732 -22.81 -3.11 -16.74
C ARG A 732 -22.64 -4.29 -17.68
N ALA A 733 -21.61 -4.32 -18.52
CA ALA A 733 -21.34 -5.47 -19.37
C ALA A 733 -21.17 -6.77 -18.59
N VAL A 734 -20.51 -6.72 -17.42
CA VAL A 734 -20.41 -7.88 -16.51
C VAL A 734 -21.75 -8.19 -15.84
N ALA A 735 -22.51 -7.18 -15.42
CA ALA A 735 -23.84 -7.34 -14.83
C ALA A 735 -24.83 -7.98 -15.83
N GLU A 736 -24.76 -7.63 -17.11
CA GLU A 736 -25.59 -8.22 -18.20
C GLU A 736 -25.34 -9.72 -18.34
N VAL A 737 -24.09 -10.19 -18.18
CA VAL A 737 -23.78 -11.62 -18.18
C VAL A 737 -24.52 -12.32 -17.04
N TYR A 738 -24.48 -11.78 -15.82
CA TYR A 738 -25.17 -12.39 -14.68
C TYR A 738 -26.70 -12.22 -14.70
N ALA A 739 -27.21 -11.21 -15.40
CA ALA A 739 -28.65 -10.98 -15.55
C ALA A 739 -29.31 -11.91 -16.58
N SER A 740 -28.54 -12.59 -17.45
CA SER A 740 -29.05 -13.45 -18.50
C SER A 740 -29.78 -14.67 -17.93
N ASP A 741 -30.82 -15.14 -18.65
CA ASP A 741 -31.69 -16.24 -18.19
C ASP A 741 -30.93 -17.56 -17.95
N ASP A 742 -29.90 -17.82 -18.74
CA ASP A 742 -29.04 -19.00 -18.65
C ASP A 742 -27.91 -18.87 -17.62
N ALA A 743 -27.75 -17.69 -17.01
CA ALA A 743 -26.63 -17.40 -16.10
C ALA A 743 -26.91 -17.71 -14.62
N LYS A 744 -28.10 -18.17 -14.25
CA LYS A 744 -28.45 -18.44 -12.84
C LYS A 744 -27.46 -19.38 -12.13
N GLY A 745 -27.08 -20.47 -12.80
CA GLY A 745 -26.08 -21.40 -12.28
C GLY A 745 -24.69 -20.79 -12.25
N LYS A 746 -24.27 -20.12 -13.34
CA LYS A 746 -22.98 -19.42 -13.41
C LYS A 746 -22.84 -18.42 -12.26
N PHE A 747 -23.85 -17.60 -11.99
CA PHE A 747 -23.85 -16.65 -10.87
C PHE A 747 -23.58 -17.33 -9.54
N VAL A 748 -24.28 -18.44 -9.25
CA VAL A 748 -24.11 -19.16 -7.99
C VAL A 748 -22.69 -19.74 -7.84
N TYR A 749 -22.16 -20.36 -8.90
CA TYR A 749 -20.81 -20.94 -8.87
C TYR A 749 -19.72 -19.87 -8.78
N ASP A 750 -19.84 -18.78 -9.52
CA ASP A 750 -18.88 -17.68 -9.48
C ASP A 750 -18.92 -16.95 -8.13
N PHE A 751 -20.10 -16.79 -7.52
CA PHE A 751 -20.24 -16.26 -6.17
C PHE A 751 -19.53 -17.15 -5.14
N VAL A 752 -19.74 -18.47 -5.21
CA VAL A 752 -19.06 -19.44 -4.33
C VAL A 752 -17.55 -19.34 -4.47
N ALA A 753 -17.04 -19.25 -5.70
CA ALA A 753 -15.60 -19.12 -5.96
C ALA A 753 -15.03 -17.83 -5.38
N ALA A 754 -15.68 -16.69 -5.64
CA ALA A 754 -15.25 -15.38 -5.11
C ALA A 754 -15.37 -15.29 -3.59
N TRP A 755 -16.44 -15.86 -3.01
CA TRP A 755 -16.61 -15.97 -1.55
C TRP A 755 -15.47 -16.77 -0.93
N ASN A 756 -15.19 -17.97 -1.46
CA ASN A 756 -14.10 -18.81 -0.97
C ASN A 756 -12.75 -18.10 -1.06
N LYS A 757 -12.51 -17.38 -2.16
CA LYS A 757 -11.28 -16.58 -2.32
C LYS A 757 -11.11 -15.62 -1.14
N VAL A 758 -12.14 -14.81 -0.81
CA VAL A 758 -12.07 -13.86 0.31
C VAL A 758 -11.82 -14.57 1.64
N MET A 759 -12.49 -15.69 1.90
CA MET A 759 -12.34 -16.45 3.14
C MET A 759 -10.95 -17.11 3.27
N MET A 760 -10.20 -17.26 2.16
CA MET A 760 -8.90 -17.91 2.13
C MET A 760 -7.70 -16.95 2.01
N LEU A 761 -7.93 -15.64 1.84
CA LEU A 761 -6.85 -14.66 1.58
C LEU A 761 -5.76 -14.64 2.66
N ASP A 762 -6.13 -14.84 3.91
CA ASP A 762 -5.24 -14.85 5.08
C ASP A 762 -4.83 -16.28 5.53
N PHE A 763 -5.22 -17.28 4.78
CA PHE A 763 -4.90 -18.68 5.10
C PHE A 763 -3.49 -19.03 4.57
N PHE A 764 -2.49 -18.54 5.26
CA PHE A 764 -1.10 -18.90 4.99
C PHE A 764 -0.80 -20.25 5.63
N THR A 765 -0.90 -21.32 4.86
CA THR A 765 -0.41 -22.63 5.31
C THR A 765 1.09 -22.50 5.58
N ALA A 766 1.51 -22.84 6.79
CA ALA A 766 2.93 -23.06 7.06
C ALA A 766 3.42 -24.09 6.05
N LYS A 767 4.14 -23.64 5.02
CA LYS A 767 4.77 -24.53 4.06
C LYS A 767 5.94 -25.17 4.81
N LYS A 768 5.67 -26.35 5.41
CA LYS A 768 6.70 -27.20 6.03
C LYS A 768 7.79 -27.55 5.03
#